data_bd9a278a1338882417ee425c4e189c73
#
_entry.id   bd9a278a1338882417ee425c4e189c73
#
_cell.length_a   1.000
_cell.length_b   1.000
_cell.length_c   1.000
_cell.angle_alpha   90.00
_cell.angle_beta   90.00
_cell.angle_gamma   90.00
#
_symmetry.space_group_name_H-M   'P 1'
#
loop_
_entity.id
_entity.type
_entity.pdbx_description
1 polymer ?
#
loop_
_entity_poly.entity_id
_entity_poly.type
_entity_poly.pdbx_seq_one_letter_code
_entity_poly.pdbx_strand_id
1 'polypeptide(L)'
;MNQYIEVKGARVNNLKNIEVKIPRNQFIVITGLSGSGKSSLAFDTLYAEGQRRYVESLSAYARQFLGRMNKPEVDYIKGLPPAIAIEQKVTSRNPRSTVGTSTEIYEYLRLLFARIGRTYSPVSGKEVRRCSADDVVAAALQHNPGTRFTVLAPLKERDDRTFQQQMEVMMQQGLSRLDCDGEMVRMDEAIESEASMLRYETALREGRLFLLLDRLAVDASKDGVSRLTDSVETALFEGDGECLLRFYPEKNLEHFSTRFEADGITFEDPSDNLFSFNSPVGACPRCEGFGKVMGIDEHLVIPNRSLSVFDGAVMCWRGEKLGIWREEFLRRAQLHNFPIFEPYFNLTEAQRDLLWHGGEGMAWEEGDVDVCIDGFFKALEMGQYKIQNRVMLARYRGKTTCPDCRGSRLRPEALYVKVGGKTIADLVKMSVKDLAAWFAALEVTEHEAQIAQRLLSEINSRLHFLEEVGLNYLTLDRLSNSLSGGESQRINLSTSLGSSLVGSLYILDEPSIGLHSRDTDRLIHVLKELRDVGNTVVVVEHDEDIMRAADHIIDIGPEAGRHGGQVVWSGDYRHLVESRTDNKKATSSESPLTSHTLNYLLGRERIELPTSRRKWNRKITIKGARENNLKGIDVDFPLNVFTVVTGVSGSGKSTLVRNIFYPAIQRHLDETAERPGEFVALEGDLDAIRAVDFVDQNPIGRSSRSNPVTYVKAYDEIRKLMAEQPLAQQMEMKPAFFSFNADGGRCEECKGAGTVKVEMQFMADLELECETCHGHRFKNEVLEVKFEGKNIYDILEMTVNQAIEFFDNYGKKKIVNRLRPLQDVGLGYIKLGQSSSTLSGGENQRVKLAYYLGQERAVPTLFIFDEPTTGLHFHDISRLLHAFNALLERGHSLVVIEHNLDVVKTADHVIDLGPEGGAAGGELVFAGTPEALVEAGKGYTAHYLAPLMNQNSTQHD
;
A
#
# COMPACT_ATOMS: atom_id res chain seq x y z
N MET A 1 14.07 24.02 -31.70
CA MET A 1 14.12 22.88 -30.74
C MET A 1 14.09 21.62 -31.55
N ASN A 2 14.86 20.59 -31.19
CA ASN A 2 14.77 19.29 -31.86
C ASN A 2 13.37 18.72 -31.68
N GLN A 3 12.70 18.37 -32.77
CA GLN A 3 11.36 17.79 -32.75
C GLN A 3 11.38 16.31 -32.35
N TYR A 4 12.56 15.68 -32.36
CA TYR A 4 12.75 14.24 -32.09
C TYR A 4 13.86 14.00 -31.08
N ILE A 5 13.71 12.92 -30.32
CA ILE A 5 14.81 12.24 -29.63
C ILE A 5 15.37 11.24 -30.64
N GLU A 6 16.63 11.40 -31.04
CA GLU A 6 17.29 10.51 -31.99
C GLU A 6 18.22 9.55 -31.25
N VAL A 7 17.92 8.27 -31.29
CA VAL A 7 18.75 7.19 -30.78
C VAL A 7 19.42 6.54 -31.98
N LYS A 8 20.76 6.42 -31.96
CA LYS A 8 21.50 5.76 -33.00
C LYS A 8 22.45 4.73 -32.43
N GLY A 9 22.43 3.53 -33.02
CA GLY A 9 23.37 2.46 -32.68
C GLY A 9 23.15 1.83 -31.30
N ALA A 10 21.91 1.70 -30.83
CA ALA A 10 21.63 1.09 -29.53
C ALA A 10 21.86 -0.43 -29.61
N ARG A 11 22.72 -0.93 -28.69
CA ARG A 11 23.18 -2.32 -28.59
C ARG A 11 23.04 -2.92 -27.20
N VAL A 12 22.33 -2.23 -26.33
CA VAL A 12 22.14 -2.66 -24.93
C VAL A 12 21.36 -3.98 -24.90
N ASN A 13 21.83 -4.93 -24.12
CA ASN A 13 21.22 -6.27 -23.96
C ASN A 13 21.02 -7.00 -25.32
N ASN A 14 19.77 -7.19 -25.72
CA ASN A 14 19.43 -7.88 -26.98
C ASN A 14 19.18 -6.93 -28.17
N LEU A 15 19.33 -5.63 -28.03
CA LEU A 15 19.14 -4.67 -29.09
C LEU A 15 20.20 -4.83 -30.20
N LYS A 16 19.77 -4.85 -31.44
CA LYS A 16 20.62 -5.14 -32.63
C LYS A 16 21.00 -3.86 -33.38
N ASN A 17 21.76 -2.98 -32.73
CA ASN A 17 22.27 -1.76 -33.37
C ASN A 17 21.14 -0.92 -33.98
N ILE A 18 20.07 -0.71 -33.19
CA ILE A 18 18.85 -0.05 -33.69
C ILE A 18 19.00 1.45 -33.79
N GLU A 19 18.28 2.01 -34.76
CA GLU A 19 18.11 3.45 -34.95
C GLU A 19 16.62 3.79 -34.76
N VAL A 20 16.31 4.74 -33.89
CA VAL A 20 14.93 5.13 -33.59
C VAL A 20 14.83 6.65 -33.47
N LYS A 21 13.77 7.23 -34.06
CA LYS A 21 13.38 8.63 -33.89
C LYS A 21 12.08 8.70 -33.11
N ILE A 22 12.13 9.20 -31.90
CA ILE A 22 11.01 9.32 -30.98
C ILE A 22 10.51 10.78 -31.02
N PRO A 23 9.27 11.05 -31.44
CA PRO A 23 8.74 12.42 -31.49
C PRO A 23 8.61 12.98 -30.06
N ARG A 24 8.92 14.27 -29.89
CA ARG A 24 8.79 14.96 -28.61
C ARG A 24 7.38 15.48 -28.42
N ASN A 25 6.98 15.68 -27.16
CA ASN A 25 5.69 16.20 -26.76
C ASN A 25 4.51 15.39 -27.34
N GLN A 26 4.70 14.07 -27.38
CA GLN A 26 3.70 13.10 -27.81
C GLN A 26 3.59 11.97 -26.78
N PHE A 27 2.48 11.23 -26.87
CA PHE A 27 2.26 10.00 -26.14
C PHE A 27 2.71 8.82 -27.01
N ILE A 28 3.81 8.17 -26.61
CA ILE A 28 4.48 7.12 -27.36
C ILE A 28 4.34 5.79 -26.60
N VAL A 29 3.97 4.74 -27.30
CA VAL A 29 3.96 3.37 -26.77
C VAL A 29 5.08 2.56 -27.40
N ILE A 30 5.93 1.96 -26.58
CA ILE A 30 6.91 0.94 -26.96
C ILE A 30 6.31 -0.42 -26.65
N THR A 31 6.09 -1.24 -27.68
CA THR A 31 5.44 -2.54 -27.57
C THR A 31 6.23 -3.65 -28.23
N GLY A 32 5.72 -4.89 -28.21
CA GLY A 32 6.33 -6.09 -28.79
C GLY A 32 6.29 -7.28 -27.81
N LEU A 33 6.73 -8.44 -28.24
CA LEU A 33 6.70 -9.67 -27.43
C LEU A 33 7.47 -9.54 -26.10
N SER A 34 7.12 -10.34 -25.09
CA SER A 34 7.91 -10.45 -23.87
C SER A 34 9.36 -10.83 -24.19
N GLY A 35 10.34 -10.07 -23.63
CA GLY A 35 11.76 -10.29 -23.92
C GLY A 35 12.24 -9.82 -25.30
N SER A 36 11.45 -9.03 -26.06
CA SER A 36 11.87 -8.50 -27.36
C SER A 36 12.88 -7.35 -27.27
N GLY A 37 13.05 -6.70 -26.11
CA GLY A 37 13.99 -5.58 -25.91
C GLY A 37 13.34 -4.23 -25.60
N LYS A 38 12.05 -4.18 -25.32
CA LYS A 38 11.31 -2.95 -24.98
C LYS A 38 11.93 -2.19 -23.81
N SER A 39 12.10 -2.87 -22.69
CA SER A 39 12.68 -2.28 -21.45
C SER A 39 14.15 -1.90 -21.68
N SER A 40 14.89 -2.66 -22.55
CA SER A 40 16.26 -2.31 -22.93
C SER A 40 16.33 -0.98 -23.69
N LEU A 41 15.35 -0.66 -24.53
CA LEU A 41 15.28 0.65 -25.18
C LEU A 41 14.82 1.75 -24.21
N ALA A 42 13.73 1.50 -23.47
CA ALA A 42 13.09 2.51 -22.64
C ALA A 42 13.93 2.85 -21.40
N PHE A 43 14.32 1.83 -20.61
CA PHE A 43 14.98 2.00 -19.31
C PHE A 43 16.51 1.92 -19.42
N ASP A 44 17.04 0.86 -20.02
CA ASP A 44 18.50 0.63 -20.07
C ASP A 44 19.20 1.54 -21.07
N THR A 45 18.47 2.19 -21.98
CA THR A 45 19.02 3.10 -23.01
C THR A 45 18.59 4.55 -22.74
N LEU A 46 17.29 4.88 -22.87
CA LEU A 46 16.80 6.27 -22.78
C LEU A 46 16.90 6.82 -21.36
N TYR A 47 16.33 6.10 -20.39
CA TYR A 47 16.36 6.55 -19.00
C TYR A 47 17.77 6.58 -18.44
N ALA A 48 18.54 5.50 -18.65
CA ALA A 48 19.91 5.39 -18.16
C ALA A 48 20.79 6.55 -18.67
N GLU A 49 20.68 6.93 -19.94
CA GLU A 49 21.40 8.08 -20.48
C GLU A 49 20.89 9.42 -19.94
N GLY A 50 19.57 9.57 -19.77
CA GLY A 50 18.98 10.75 -19.14
C GLY A 50 19.47 10.94 -17.72
N GLN A 51 19.45 9.89 -16.91
CA GLN A 51 19.94 9.88 -15.54
C GLN A 51 21.46 10.15 -15.47
N ARG A 52 22.25 9.52 -16.36
CA ARG A 52 23.68 9.77 -16.45
C ARG A 52 24.01 11.26 -16.70
N ARG A 53 23.31 11.88 -17.68
CA ARG A 53 23.49 13.33 -17.98
C ARG A 53 23.08 14.21 -16.82
N TYR A 54 22.01 13.86 -16.12
CA TYR A 54 21.56 14.57 -14.92
C TYR A 54 22.64 14.51 -13.83
N VAL A 55 23.15 13.32 -13.53
CA VAL A 55 24.22 13.13 -12.52
C VAL A 55 25.50 13.85 -12.92
N GLU A 56 25.86 13.86 -14.21
CA GLU A 56 27.03 14.61 -14.70
C GLU A 56 26.86 16.13 -14.57
N SER A 57 25.66 16.66 -14.57
CA SER A 57 25.37 18.09 -14.35
C SER A 57 25.50 18.52 -12.90
N LEU A 58 25.51 17.56 -11.93
CA LEU A 58 25.62 17.85 -10.51
C LEU A 58 27.05 18.26 -10.10
N SER A 59 27.18 18.84 -8.91
CA SER A 59 28.48 19.21 -8.36
C SER A 59 29.44 18.01 -8.21
N ALA A 60 30.76 18.26 -8.23
CA ALA A 60 31.76 17.19 -8.06
C ALA A 60 31.57 16.41 -6.75
N TYR A 61 31.12 17.09 -5.68
CA TYR A 61 30.82 16.49 -4.40
C TYR A 61 29.63 15.52 -4.50
N ALA A 62 28.51 15.92 -5.08
CA ALA A 62 27.36 15.05 -5.26
C ALA A 62 27.68 13.83 -6.14
N ARG A 63 28.49 14.01 -7.20
CA ARG A 63 28.95 12.91 -8.06
C ARG A 63 29.79 11.85 -7.33
N GLN A 64 30.55 12.27 -6.31
CA GLN A 64 31.37 11.35 -5.51
C GLN A 64 30.50 10.37 -4.70
N PHE A 65 29.31 10.82 -4.23
CA PHE A 65 28.37 9.96 -3.51
C PHE A 65 27.51 9.09 -4.44
N LEU A 66 27.15 9.60 -5.62
CA LEU A 66 26.29 8.90 -6.58
C LEU A 66 27.04 7.88 -7.44
N GLY A 67 28.38 7.89 -7.43
CA GLY A 67 29.22 7.02 -8.24
C GLY A 67 29.22 7.37 -9.72
N ARG A 68 30.04 6.66 -10.50
CA ARG A 68 30.02 6.76 -11.98
C ARG A 68 28.93 5.88 -12.56
N MET A 69 28.00 6.46 -13.27
CA MET A 69 27.03 5.70 -14.08
C MET A 69 27.67 5.27 -15.38
N ASN A 70 27.50 4.01 -15.73
CA ASN A 70 27.95 3.50 -17.02
C ASN A 70 27.16 4.11 -18.16
N LYS A 71 27.86 4.50 -19.25
CA LYS A 71 27.20 4.94 -20.46
C LYS A 71 26.53 3.73 -21.13
N PRO A 72 25.25 3.82 -21.52
CA PRO A 72 24.62 2.75 -22.28
C PRO A 72 25.37 2.54 -23.62
N GLU A 73 25.36 1.32 -24.14
CA GLU A 73 26.00 0.97 -25.41
C GLU A 73 25.23 1.55 -26.60
N VAL A 74 25.51 2.83 -26.91
CA VAL A 74 24.91 3.58 -28.01
C VAL A 74 25.95 4.43 -28.70
N ASP A 75 25.79 4.67 -30.00
CA ASP A 75 26.66 5.61 -30.70
C ASP A 75 26.39 7.02 -30.20
N TYR A 76 25.13 7.49 -30.26
CA TYR A 76 24.69 8.73 -29.62
C TYR A 76 23.17 8.78 -29.37
N ILE A 77 22.77 9.63 -28.43
CA ILE A 77 21.37 10.06 -28.22
C ILE A 77 21.32 11.58 -28.26
N LYS A 78 20.55 12.15 -29.21
CA LYS A 78 20.33 13.58 -29.33
C LYS A 78 18.90 13.98 -28.95
N GLY A 79 18.73 15.22 -28.48
CA GLY A 79 17.41 15.78 -28.17
C GLY A 79 16.74 15.20 -26.90
N LEU A 80 17.45 14.43 -26.07
CA LEU A 80 16.94 13.83 -24.86
C LEU A 80 16.71 14.90 -23.78
N PRO A 81 15.47 15.09 -23.29
CA PRO A 81 15.18 15.98 -22.15
C PRO A 81 15.48 15.27 -20.82
N PRO A 82 15.37 15.97 -19.67
CA PRO A 82 15.40 15.33 -18.36
C PRO A 82 14.43 14.17 -18.29
N ALA A 83 14.90 13.00 -17.84
CA ALA A 83 14.12 11.77 -17.86
C ALA A 83 13.69 11.36 -16.44
N ILE A 84 12.42 11.00 -16.29
CA ILE A 84 11.80 10.50 -15.08
C ILE A 84 11.25 9.10 -15.39
N ALA A 85 11.66 8.11 -14.59
CA ALA A 85 11.12 6.76 -14.71
C ALA A 85 10.12 6.46 -13.59
N ILE A 86 9.02 5.82 -13.96
CA ILE A 86 7.98 5.35 -13.02
C ILE A 86 7.88 3.82 -13.16
N GLU A 87 8.62 3.13 -12.29
CA GLU A 87 8.69 1.67 -12.24
C GLU A 87 7.68 1.08 -11.25
N GLN A 88 7.41 -0.22 -11.39
CA GLN A 88 6.48 -0.97 -10.52
C GLN A 88 7.06 -1.35 -9.16
N LYS A 89 8.34 -1.13 -8.92
CA LYS A 89 8.98 -1.55 -7.68
C LYS A 89 8.45 -0.72 -6.51
N VAL A 90 8.02 -1.40 -5.45
CA VAL A 90 7.71 -0.74 -4.17
C VAL A 90 9.01 -0.12 -3.66
N THR A 91 9.10 1.20 -3.75
CA THR A 91 10.33 1.97 -3.49
C THR A 91 10.65 2.09 -2.01
N SER A 92 9.68 1.88 -1.12
CA SER A 92 9.88 2.07 0.31
C SER A 92 9.70 0.78 1.10
N ARG A 93 10.80 0.31 1.71
CA ARG A 93 10.79 -0.73 2.75
C ARG A 93 10.58 -0.16 4.16
N ASN A 94 10.44 1.16 4.29
CA ASN A 94 10.26 1.81 5.57
C ASN A 94 8.88 1.46 6.15
N PRO A 95 8.79 0.81 7.32
CA PRO A 95 7.53 0.41 7.93
C PRO A 95 6.66 1.60 8.40
N ARG A 96 7.21 2.81 8.41
CA ARG A 96 6.47 4.04 8.74
C ARG A 96 5.88 4.74 7.51
N SER A 97 6.34 4.40 6.29
CA SER A 97 5.85 5.02 5.05
C SER A 97 4.39 4.63 4.79
N THR A 98 3.57 5.63 4.45
CA THR A 98 2.14 5.49 4.13
C THR A 98 1.81 6.13 2.80
N VAL A 99 0.62 5.86 2.26
CA VAL A 99 0.11 6.55 1.08
C VAL A 99 0.19 8.07 1.28
N GLY A 100 -0.26 8.59 2.43
CA GLY A 100 -0.22 10.02 2.73
C GLY A 100 1.18 10.63 2.70
N THR A 101 2.21 9.90 3.19
CA THR A 101 3.60 10.39 3.12
C THR A 101 4.19 10.24 1.73
N SER A 102 3.83 9.20 0.98
CA SER A 102 4.32 8.98 -0.39
C SER A 102 3.73 9.97 -1.40
N THR A 103 2.52 10.46 -1.16
CA THR A 103 1.83 11.48 -1.97
C THR A 103 2.10 12.91 -1.50
N GLU A 104 2.85 13.08 -0.44
CA GLU A 104 3.08 14.36 0.26
C GLU A 104 1.82 14.99 0.86
N ILE A 105 0.63 14.41 0.69
CA ILE A 105 -0.62 14.97 1.23
C ILE A 105 -0.53 15.09 2.75
N TYR A 106 0.10 14.13 3.43
CA TYR A 106 0.26 14.16 4.89
C TYR A 106 1.06 15.38 5.36
N GLU A 107 2.08 15.80 4.60
CA GLU A 107 2.88 16.98 4.92
C GLU A 107 2.04 18.27 4.85
N TYR A 108 1.18 18.38 3.82
CA TYR A 108 0.25 19.51 3.70
C TYR A 108 -0.84 19.47 4.79
N LEU A 109 -1.32 18.29 5.18
CA LEU A 109 -2.27 18.16 6.30
C LEU A 109 -1.64 18.64 7.62
N ARG A 110 -0.40 18.25 7.92
CA ARG A 110 0.32 18.72 9.10
C ARG A 110 0.38 20.24 9.14
N LEU A 111 0.77 20.86 8.03
CA LEU A 111 0.83 22.33 7.93
C LEU A 111 -0.56 22.97 8.08
N LEU A 112 -1.60 22.36 7.50
CA LEU A 112 -2.97 22.84 7.61
C LEU A 112 -3.42 22.85 9.08
N PHE A 113 -3.22 21.73 9.79
CA PHE A 113 -3.57 21.62 11.21
C PHE A 113 -2.77 22.56 12.10
N ALA A 114 -1.49 22.82 11.77
CA ALA A 114 -0.67 23.78 12.49
C ALA A 114 -1.11 25.23 12.26
N ARG A 115 -1.75 25.56 11.13
CA ARG A 115 -2.11 26.94 10.76
C ARG A 115 -3.54 27.33 11.11
N ILE A 116 -4.50 26.42 10.88
CA ILE A 116 -5.94 26.69 11.09
C ILE A 116 -6.60 25.69 12.06
N GLY A 117 -5.83 24.78 12.65
CA GLY A 117 -6.35 23.81 13.61
C GLY A 117 -6.78 24.49 14.92
N ARG A 118 -7.92 24.05 15.45
CA ARG A 118 -8.47 24.53 16.73
C ARG A 118 -8.36 23.44 17.78
N THR A 119 -7.84 23.78 18.93
CA THR A 119 -7.66 22.84 20.06
C THR A 119 -8.94 22.74 20.88
N TYR A 120 -9.32 21.52 21.27
CA TYR A 120 -10.50 21.26 22.09
C TYR A 120 -10.10 20.49 23.35
N SER A 121 -10.65 20.88 24.49
CA SER A 121 -10.43 20.15 25.74
C SER A 121 -11.02 18.74 25.66
N PRO A 122 -10.28 17.69 26.04
CA PRO A 122 -10.80 16.31 26.06
C PRO A 122 -11.82 16.10 27.19
N VAL A 123 -11.91 17.02 28.19
CA VAL A 123 -12.80 16.92 29.34
C VAL A 123 -14.15 17.58 29.04
N SER A 124 -14.13 18.87 28.69
CA SER A 124 -15.36 19.64 28.44
C SER A 124 -15.81 19.65 26.97
N GLY A 125 -14.94 19.28 26.04
CA GLY A 125 -15.20 19.36 24.59
C GLY A 125 -15.24 20.81 24.06
N LYS A 126 -14.94 21.81 24.89
CA LYS A 126 -14.93 23.22 24.52
C LYS A 126 -13.63 23.58 23.79
N GLU A 127 -13.72 24.53 22.86
CA GLU A 127 -12.55 25.11 22.21
C GLU A 127 -11.67 25.84 23.22
N VAL A 128 -10.37 25.52 23.17
CA VAL A 128 -9.35 26.19 24.01
C VAL A 128 -8.75 27.33 23.19
N ARG A 129 -8.86 28.55 23.71
CA ARG A 129 -8.34 29.76 23.09
C ARG A 129 -7.48 30.52 24.08
N ARG A 130 -6.45 31.15 23.59
CA ARG A 130 -5.79 32.25 24.30
C ARG A 130 -6.64 33.48 24.15
N CYS A 131 -7.06 34.05 25.26
CA CYS A 131 -7.77 35.32 25.23
C CYS A 131 -6.77 36.49 25.17
N SER A 132 -6.88 37.32 24.14
CA SER A 132 -6.20 38.60 24.06
C SER A 132 -6.96 39.65 24.93
N ALA A 133 -6.34 40.77 25.21
CA ALA A 133 -7.04 41.89 25.82
C ALA A 133 -8.27 42.34 25.03
N ASP A 134 -8.18 42.33 23.72
CA ASP A 134 -9.29 42.65 22.81
C ASP A 134 -10.47 41.68 22.93
N ASP A 135 -10.18 40.37 23.12
CA ASP A 135 -11.23 39.35 23.34
C ASP A 135 -11.99 39.57 24.65
N VAL A 136 -11.27 39.91 25.71
CA VAL A 136 -11.87 40.24 27.01
C VAL A 136 -12.74 41.48 26.89
N VAL A 137 -12.26 42.52 26.20
CA VAL A 137 -13.01 43.74 25.91
C VAL A 137 -14.27 43.44 25.09
N ALA A 138 -14.11 42.64 24.00
CA ALA A 138 -15.25 42.23 23.18
C ALA A 138 -16.30 41.45 23.97
N ALA A 139 -15.87 40.53 24.87
CA ALA A 139 -16.78 39.80 25.75
C ALA A 139 -17.53 40.74 26.69
N ALA A 140 -16.84 41.70 27.31
CA ALA A 140 -17.48 42.68 28.17
C ALA A 140 -18.53 43.52 27.43
N LEU A 141 -18.27 43.90 26.19
CA LEU A 141 -19.18 44.68 25.33
C LEU A 141 -20.40 43.92 24.84
N GLN A 142 -20.44 42.59 24.97
CA GLN A 142 -21.64 41.76 24.65
C GLN A 142 -22.74 41.93 25.70
N HIS A 143 -22.43 42.43 26.88
CA HIS A 143 -23.40 42.71 27.92
C HIS A 143 -24.16 44.02 27.64
N ASN A 144 -25.33 44.21 28.28
CA ASN A 144 -26.14 45.39 28.04
C ASN A 144 -25.42 46.67 28.43
N PRO A 145 -25.50 47.72 27.64
CA PRO A 145 -24.89 49.01 27.95
C PRO A 145 -25.30 49.52 29.35
N GLY A 146 -24.33 50.00 30.14
CA GLY A 146 -24.53 50.43 31.52
C GLY A 146 -24.48 49.35 32.58
N THR A 147 -24.36 48.06 32.23
CA THR A 147 -24.12 46.97 33.18
C THR A 147 -22.82 47.23 33.93
N ARG A 148 -22.86 47.19 35.24
CA ARG A 148 -21.68 47.41 36.10
C ARG A 148 -20.88 46.13 36.24
N PHE A 149 -19.56 46.25 36.17
CA PHE A 149 -18.66 45.12 36.38
C PHE A 149 -17.33 45.58 36.98
N THR A 150 -16.58 44.63 37.53
CA THR A 150 -15.23 44.83 38.06
C THR A 150 -14.25 44.04 37.25
N VAL A 151 -13.07 44.63 37.00
CA VAL A 151 -11.91 43.96 36.38
C VAL A 151 -11.02 43.46 37.51
N LEU A 152 -10.79 42.17 37.55
CA LEU A 152 -10.11 41.45 38.63
C LEU A 152 -8.92 40.69 38.10
N ALA A 153 -7.87 40.54 38.91
CA ALA A 153 -6.76 39.63 38.66
C ALA A 153 -6.67 38.60 39.81
N PRO A 154 -6.38 37.32 39.50
CA PRO A 154 -6.21 36.31 40.53
C PRO A 154 -4.95 36.62 41.34
N LEU A 155 -5.05 36.47 42.64
CA LEU A 155 -3.93 36.55 43.57
C LEU A 155 -3.41 35.12 43.83
N LYS A 156 -2.10 34.95 43.84
CA LYS A 156 -1.45 33.67 44.17
C LYS A 156 -0.65 33.80 45.43
N GLU A 157 -0.71 32.83 46.33
CA GLU A 157 0.17 32.72 47.47
C GLU A 157 1.64 32.65 46.98
N ARG A 158 2.52 33.36 47.65
CA ARG A 158 3.95 33.38 47.33
C ARG A 158 4.75 32.81 48.49
N ASP A 159 5.59 31.82 48.20
CA ASP A 159 6.43 31.13 49.18
C ASP A 159 7.52 32.03 49.78
N ASP A 160 7.87 33.14 49.13
CA ASP A 160 8.95 34.03 49.49
C ASP A 160 8.55 35.14 50.47
N ARG A 161 7.23 35.31 50.75
CA ARG A 161 6.71 36.38 51.61
C ARG A 161 5.39 36.04 52.29
N THR A 162 5.15 36.67 53.43
CA THR A 162 3.86 36.53 54.16
C THR A 162 2.74 37.30 53.46
N PHE A 163 1.47 36.95 53.75
CA PHE A 163 0.29 37.67 53.24
C PHE A 163 0.36 39.15 53.47
N GLN A 164 0.74 39.56 54.70
CA GLN A 164 0.92 40.99 55.07
C GLN A 164 1.97 41.65 54.17
N GLN A 165 3.15 41.05 54.02
CA GLN A 165 4.23 41.60 53.21
C GLN A 165 3.79 41.71 51.73
N GLN A 166 3.01 40.75 51.25
CA GLN A 166 2.46 40.79 49.88
C GLN A 166 1.51 41.97 49.71
N MET A 167 0.62 42.23 50.67
CA MET A 167 -0.30 43.36 50.62
C MET A 167 0.44 44.70 50.72
N GLU A 168 1.43 44.83 51.57
CA GLU A 168 2.26 46.04 51.72
C GLU A 168 3.01 46.37 50.43
N VAL A 169 3.57 45.38 49.73
CA VAL A 169 4.24 45.57 48.44
C VAL A 169 3.26 46.02 47.37
N MET A 170 2.08 45.40 47.27
CA MET A 170 1.03 45.82 46.36
C MET A 170 0.53 47.24 46.59
N MET A 171 0.37 47.65 47.85
CA MET A 171 0.03 48.99 48.17
C MET A 171 1.10 50.03 47.78
N GLN A 172 2.38 49.69 47.88
CA GLN A 172 3.48 50.52 47.40
C GLN A 172 3.46 50.70 45.89
N GLN A 173 2.95 49.67 45.12
CA GLN A 173 2.74 49.72 43.66
C GLN A 173 1.48 50.50 43.25
N GLY A 174 0.70 51.07 44.24
CA GLY A 174 -0.50 51.80 43.93
C GLY A 174 -1.80 51.01 43.93
N LEU A 175 -1.72 49.71 44.15
CA LEU A 175 -2.88 48.82 44.24
C LEU A 175 -3.43 48.88 45.68
N SER A 176 -4.73 49.01 45.83
CA SER A 176 -5.28 49.27 47.19
C SER A 176 -6.54 48.46 47.52
N ARG A 177 -7.08 47.71 46.61
CA ARG A 177 -8.39 47.08 46.71
C ARG A 177 -8.39 45.64 46.37
N LEU A 178 -9.13 44.83 47.07
CA LEU A 178 -9.39 43.45 46.87
C LEU A 178 -10.88 43.20 46.63
N ASP A 179 -11.20 42.12 45.94
CA ASP A 179 -12.54 41.57 45.86
C ASP A 179 -12.56 40.18 46.51
N CYS A 180 -13.41 40.03 47.53
CA CYS A 180 -13.65 38.76 48.21
C CYS A 180 -15.12 38.39 48.03
N ASP A 181 -15.42 37.36 47.23
CA ASP A 181 -16.79 36.91 46.93
C ASP A 181 -17.74 38.01 46.42
N GLY A 182 -17.21 39.02 45.73
CA GLY A 182 -17.95 40.16 45.18
C GLY A 182 -18.18 41.25 46.17
N GLU A 183 -17.47 41.25 47.31
CA GLU A 183 -17.39 42.33 48.26
C GLU A 183 -16.01 43.00 48.15
N MET A 184 -16.02 44.32 48.00
CA MET A 184 -14.79 45.08 47.87
C MET A 184 -14.21 45.30 49.29
N VAL A 185 -12.95 45.03 49.46
CA VAL A 185 -12.17 45.19 50.66
C VAL A 185 -10.95 46.04 50.37
N ARG A 186 -10.59 46.94 51.28
CA ARG A 186 -9.31 47.66 51.19
C ARG A 186 -8.18 46.80 51.71
N MET A 187 -7.00 46.89 51.12
CA MET A 187 -5.84 46.09 51.53
C MET A 187 -5.36 46.43 52.91
N ASP A 188 -5.47 47.73 53.33
CA ASP A 188 -5.16 48.15 54.67
C ASP A 188 -6.12 47.54 55.73
N GLU A 189 -7.41 47.42 55.44
CA GLU A 189 -8.39 46.75 56.28
C GLU A 189 -8.16 45.24 56.39
N ALA A 190 -7.67 44.64 55.29
CA ALA A 190 -7.38 43.22 55.25
C ALA A 190 -6.22 42.80 56.17
N ILE A 191 -5.29 43.73 56.48
CA ILE A 191 -4.08 43.47 57.28
C ILE A 191 -4.18 44.17 58.64
N GLU A 192 -5.31 44.81 59.00
CA GLU A 192 -5.50 45.56 60.23
C GLU A 192 -5.47 44.73 61.53
N SER A 193 -5.93 43.47 61.43
CA SER A 193 -5.95 42.53 62.55
C SER A 193 -5.58 41.10 62.14
N GLU A 194 -5.08 40.34 63.17
CA GLU A 194 -4.78 38.90 62.92
C GLU A 194 -6.01 38.11 62.43
N ALA A 195 -7.20 38.45 62.93
CA ALA A 195 -8.44 37.80 62.49
C ALA A 195 -8.79 38.14 61.03
N SER A 196 -8.57 39.39 60.58
CA SER A 196 -8.75 39.79 59.19
C SER A 196 -7.73 39.11 58.27
N MET A 197 -6.45 39.09 58.66
CA MET A 197 -5.40 38.46 57.96
C MET A 197 -5.71 36.97 57.76
N LEU A 198 -6.07 36.24 58.79
CA LEU A 198 -6.40 34.80 58.71
C LEU A 198 -7.60 34.55 57.81
N ARG A 199 -8.62 35.41 57.86
CA ARG A 199 -9.81 35.33 57.00
C ARG A 199 -9.45 35.48 55.53
N TYR A 200 -8.68 36.48 55.17
CA TYR A 200 -8.35 36.74 53.76
C TYR A 200 -7.23 35.83 53.21
N GLU A 201 -6.30 35.40 54.08
CA GLU A 201 -5.33 34.38 53.73
C GLU A 201 -6.03 33.05 53.43
N THR A 202 -7.04 32.70 54.23
CA THR A 202 -7.87 31.52 53.94
C THR A 202 -8.62 31.69 52.62
N ALA A 203 -9.23 32.87 52.38
CA ALA A 203 -9.90 33.15 51.12
C ALA A 203 -8.94 33.14 49.89
N LEU A 204 -7.69 33.56 50.11
CA LEU A 204 -6.64 33.45 49.08
C LEU A 204 -6.33 31.98 48.73
N ARG A 205 -6.13 31.13 49.75
CA ARG A 205 -5.88 29.70 49.56
C ARG A 205 -7.05 28.98 48.91
N GLU A 206 -8.26 29.42 49.16
CA GLU A 206 -9.48 28.89 48.56
C GLU A 206 -9.80 29.50 47.17
N GLY A 207 -8.94 30.40 46.64
CA GLY A 207 -9.13 31.03 45.33
C GLY A 207 -10.31 31.99 45.23
N ARG A 208 -10.75 32.54 46.36
CA ARG A 208 -11.89 33.45 46.46
C ARG A 208 -11.49 34.93 46.62
N LEU A 209 -10.21 35.22 46.77
CA LEU A 209 -9.65 36.56 46.92
C LEU A 209 -8.96 36.99 45.62
N PHE A 210 -9.40 38.11 45.06
CA PHE A 210 -8.89 38.67 43.82
C PHE A 210 -8.39 40.11 44.02
N LEU A 211 -7.43 40.51 43.21
CA LEU A 211 -7.01 41.90 43.09
C LEU A 211 -8.03 42.68 42.28
N LEU A 212 -8.62 43.77 42.82
CA LEU A 212 -9.55 44.61 42.11
C LEU A 212 -8.80 45.78 41.46
N LEU A 213 -8.79 45.83 40.13
CA LEU A 213 -8.07 46.83 39.37
C LEU A 213 -8.95 48.01 38.97
N ASP A 214 -10.14 47.78 38.43
CA ASP A 214 -11.05 48.86 38.06
C ASP A 214 -12.54 48.47 38.26
N ARG A 215 -13.40 49.46 38.29
CA ARG A 215 -14.86 49.33 38.40
C ARG A 215 -15.49 50.14 37.26
N LEU A 216 -16.04 49.45 36.30
CA LEU A 216 -16.51 49.99 35.04
C LEU A 216 -18.00 49.70 34.84
N ALA A 217 -18.57 50.38 33.89
CA ALA A 217 -19.85 50.05 33.28
C ALA A 217 -19.64 49.81 31.79
N VAL A 218 -20.41 48.93 31.21
CA VAL A 218 -20.34 48.63 29.76
C VAL A 218 -20.61 49.92 28.98
N ASP A 219 -19.56 50.42 28.32
CA ASP A 219 -19.58 51.62 27.50
C ASP A 219 -18.81 51.38 26.19
N ALA A 220 -19.53 51.40 25.07
CA ALA A 220 -18.97 51.23 23.73
C ALA A 220 -18.35 52.49 23.14
N SER A 221 -18.27 53.60 23.91
CA SER A 221 -17.58 54.82 23.49
C SER A 221 -16.07 54.58 23.35
N LYS A 222 -15.39 55.32 22.49
CA LYS A 222 -13.94 55.18 22.30
C LYS A 222 -13.14 55.31 23.59
N ASP A 223 -13.55 56.23 24.47
CA ASP A 223 -12.90 56.48 25.76
C ASP A 223 -13.19 55.33 26.74
N GLY A 224 -14.42 54.79 26.75
CA GLY A 224 -14.80 53.63 27.52
C GLY A 224 -14.04 52.37 27.15
N VAL A 225 -13.92 52.11 25.89
CA VAL A 225 -13.16 50.97 25.35
C VAL A 225 -11.67 51.08 25.69
N SER A 226 -11.05 52.27 25.48
CA SER A 226 -9.63 52.49 25.80
C SER A 226 -9.34 52.24 27.27
N ARG A 227 -10.18 52.77 28.19
CA ARG A 227 -10.02 52.55 29.61
C ARG A 227 -10.20 51.10 30.01
N LEU A 228 -11.16 50.39 29.40
CA LEU A 228 -11.36 48.97 29.65
C LEU A 228 -10.15 48.17 29.19
N THR A 229 -9.59 48.48 28.00
CA THR A 229 -8.39 47.81 27.48
C THR A 229 -7.22 47.97 28.43
N ASP A 230 -6.92 49.20 28.87
CA ASP A 230 -5.84 49.50 29.82
C ASP A 230 -6.02 48.70 31.15
N SER A 231 -7.27 48.64 31.64
CA SER A 231 -7.58 47.91 32.89
C SER A 231 -7.43 46.40 32.73
N VAL A 232 -7.83 45.86 31.57
CA VAL A 232 -7.68 44.43 31.22
C VAL A 232 -6.20 44.05 31.02
N GLU A 233 -5.42 44.91 30.34
CA GLU A 233 -3.98 44.69 30.17
C GLU A 233 -3.26 44.67 31.53
N THR A 234 -3.63 45.57 32.43
CA THR A 234 -3.12 45.60 33.81
C THR A 234 -3.53 44.30 34.57
N ALA A 235 -4.78 43.84 34.38
CA ALA A 235 -5.27 42.63 35.04
C ALA A 235 -4.52 41.39 34.53
N LEU A 236 -4.29 41.29 33.26
CA LEU A 236 -3.52 40.19 32.64
C LEU A 236 -2.07 40.21 33.13
N PHE A 237 -1.47 41.38 33.29
CA PHE A 237 -0.11 41.51 33.79
C PHE A 237 0.01 41.09 35.27
N GLU A 238 -0.85 41.63 36.14
CA GLU A 238 -0.82 41.34 37.58
C GLU A 238 -1.30 39.92 37.92
N GLY A 239 -2.24 39.40 37.10
CA GLY A 239 -2.79 38.06 37.24
C GLY A 239 -1.97 36.95 36.57
N ASP A 240 -0.73 37.25 36.10
CA ASP A 240 0.15 36.30 35.44
C ASP A 240 -0.55 35.62 34.23
N GLY A 241 -1.19 36.45 33.39
CA GLY A 241 -1.92 36.04 32.21
C GLY A 241 -3.40 35.69 32.41
N GLU A 242 -3.93 35.89 33.58
CA GLU A 242 -5.33 35.64 33.89
C GLU A 242 -6.06 36.92 34.26
N CYS A 243 -7.30 37.09 33.78
CA CYS A 243 -8.19 38.19 34.06
C CYS A 243 -9.60 37.68 34.32
N LEU A 244 -10.30 38.28 35.29
CA LEU A 244 -11.68 37.95 35.58
C LEU A 244 -12.54 39.19 35.51
N LEU A 245 -13.74 39.06 34.97
CA LEU A 245 -14.77 40.08 34.97
C LEU A 245 -15.92 39.61 35.83
N ARG A 246 -16.32 40.46 36.85
CA ARG A 246 -17.48 40.16 37.69
C ARG A 246 -18.58 41.15 37.39
N PHE A 247 -19.70 40.66 36.86
CA PHE A 247 -20.87 41.48 36.51
C PHE A 247 -21.89 41.56 37.62
N TYR A 248 -22.49 42.73 37.78
CA TYR A 248 -23.50 43.00 38.81
C TYR A 248 -24.87 43.29 38.18
N PRO A 249 -26.02 42.94 38.86
CA PRO A 249 -26.11 42.54 40.28
C PRO A 249 -25.89 41.06 40.56
N GLU A 250 -25.82 40.18 39.52
CA GLU A 250 -25.84 38.71 39.65
C GLU A 250 -24.55 38.14 40.20
N LYS A 251 -23.48 38.94 40.27
CA LYS A 251 -22.12 38.54 40.66
C LYS A 251 -21.52 37.41 39.79
N ASN A 252 -21.98 37.27 38.54
CA ASN A 252 -21.40 36.32 37.61
C ASN A 252 -19.93 36.64 37.39
N LEU A 253 -19.08 35.59 37.47
CA LEU A 253 -17.64 35.67 37.28
C LEU A 253 -17.26 35.00 35.96
N GLU A 254 -16.71 35.78 35.03
CA GLU A 254 -16.17 35.29 33.77
C GLU A 254 -14.66 35.30 33.88
N HIS A 255 -14.03 34.17 33.54
CA HIS A 255 -12.59 33.93 33.62
C HIS A 255 -11.97 33.90 32.21
N PHE A 256 -10.90 34.66 32.05
CA PHE A 256 -10.14 34.79 30.80
C PHE A 256 -8.67 34.53 31.11
N SER A 257 -8.00 33.80 30.18
CA SER A 257 -6.58 33.47 30.32
C SER A 257 -5.86 33.67 29.01
N THR A 258 -4.68 34.29 29.06
CA THR A 258 -3.74 34.33 27.92
C THR A 258 -2.96 33.05 27.81
N ARG A 259 -3.06 32.15 28.80
CA ARG A 259 -2.44 30.83 28.76
C ARG A 259 -3.30 29.89 27.97
N PHE A 260 -2.64 28.95 27.32
CA PHE A 260 -3.31 27.91 26.52
C PHE A 260 -3.72 26.75 27.44
N GLU A 261 -4.71 27.00 28.30
CA GLU A 261 -5.16 26.11 29.38
C GLU A 261 -6.69 26.02 29.41
N ALA A 262 -7.21 24.81 29.66
CA ALA A 262 -8.63 24.60 29.97
C ALA A 262 -8.79 23.34 30.82
N ASP A 263 -9.79 23.32 31.73
CA ASP A 263 -10.12 22.17 32.58
C ASP A 263 -8.92 21.63 33.40
N GLY A 264 -7.97 22.52 33.79
CA GLY A 264 -6.75 22.13 34.49
C GLY A 264 -5.66 21.46 33.66
N ILE A 265 -5.81 21.47 32.33
CA ILE A 265 -4.84 20.92 31.38
C ILE A 265 -4.19 22.08 30.64
N THR A 266 -2.84 22.08 30.59
CA THR A 266 -2.06 22.99 29.75
C THR A 266 -1.87 22.33 28.37
N PHE A 267 -2.22 23.02 27.31
CA PHE A 267 -2.13 22.54 25.94
C PHE A 267 -0.88 23.05 25.23
N GLU A 268 -0.35 22.25 24.33
CA GLU A 268 0.74 22.66 23.47
C GLU A 268 0.21 23.42 22.22
N ASP A 269 0.94 24.44 21.78
CA ASP A 269 0.60 25.13 20.53
C ASP A 269 0.66 24.19 19.34
N PRO A 270 -0.36 24.20 18.47
CA PRO A 270 -0.34 23.42 17.26
C PRO A 270 0.87 23.76 16.39
N SER A 271 1.83 22.85 16.29
CA SER A 271 3.01 22.97 15.44
C SER A 271 3.02 21.82 14.41
N ASP A 272 3.70 22.02 13.30
CA ASP A 272 3.82 20.95 12.29
C ASP A 272 4.47 19.67 12.83
N ASN A 273 5.40 19.79 13.79
CA ASN A 273 6.04 18.67 14.45
C ASN A 273 5.11 17.90 15.40
N LEU A 274 4.10 18.56 16.00
CA LEU A 274 3.09 17.90 16.83
C LEU A 274 2.28 16.85 16.04
N PHE A 275 2.07 17.08 14.75
CA PHE A 275 1.34 16.18 13.85
C PHE A 275 2.25 15.21 13.09
N SER A 276 3.55 15.16 13.41
CA SER A 276 4.50 14.24 12.76
C SER A 276 4.73 13.00 13.60
N PHE A 277 4.27 11.85 13.11
CA PHE A 277 4.59 10.56 13.75
C PHE A 277 6.06 10.13 13.52
N ASN A 278 6.84 10.85 12.71
CA ASN A 278 8.29 10.66 12.54
C ASN A 278 9.11 11.56 13.47
N SER A 279 8.48 12.55 14.12
CA SER A 279 9.11 13.42 15.11
C SER A 279 8.89 12.91 16.54
N PRO A 280 9.87 12.93 17.42
CA PRO A 280 9.68 12.59 18.84
C PRO A 280 8.61 13.47 19.52
N VAL A 281 8.39 14.70 19.04
CA VAL A 281 7.39 15.64 19.56
C VAL A 281 5.97 15.15 19.27
N GLY A 282 5.69 14.60 18.09
CA GLY A 282 4.35 14.19 17.69
C GLY A 282 4.08 12.69 17.79
N ALA A 283 5.14 11.86 17.81
CA ALA A 283 4.99 10.41 17.85
C ALA A 283 4.41 9.92 19.19
N CYS A 284 3.55 8.93 19.13
CA CYS A 284 3.07 8.24 20.32
C CYS A 284 4.26 7.63 21.09
N PRO A 285 4.42 7.93 22.39
CA PRO A 285 5.59 7.49 23.16
C PRO A 285 5.71 5.97 23.26
N ARG A 286 4.59 5.24 23.26
CA ARG A 286 4.56 3.78 23.42
C ARG A 286 4.96 3.03 22.17
N CYS A 287 4.49 3.46 21.01
CA CYS A 287 4.78 2.79 19.74
C CYS A 287 5.77 3.54 18.86
N GLU A 288 6.30 4.68 19.34
CA GLU A 288 7.29 5.50 18.60
C GLU A 288 6.89 5.81 17.15
N GLY A 289 5.60 6.04 16.91
CA GLY A 289 5.07 6.36 15.58
C GLY A 289 4.81 5.14 14.67
N PHE A 290 4.98 3.91 15.16
CA PHE A 290 4.67 2.70 14.36
C PHE A 290 3.18 2.36 14.34
N GLY A 291 2.39 2.80 15.31
CA GLY A 291 0.97 2.50 15.46
C GLY A 291 0.68 1.08 15.96
N LYS A 292 1.72 0.24 16.08
CA LYS A 292 1.64 -1.15 16.54
C LYS A 292 2.67 -1.44 17.61
N VAL A 293 2.33 -2.35 18.53
CA VAL A 293 3.21 -2.82 19.61
C VAL A 293 3.19 -4.35 19.66
N MET A 294 4.17 -4.94 20.34
CA MET A 294 4.09 -6.36 20.65
C MET A 294 3.11 -6.56 21.80
N GLY A 295 2.01 -7.19 21.51
CA GLY A 295 0.93 -7.46 22.46
C GLY A 295 0.30 -8.83 22.24
N ILE A 296 -0.79 -9.12 22.93
CA ILE A 296 -1.59 -10.32 22.69
C ILE A 296 -2.40 -10.11 21.42
N ASP A 297 -2.20 -10.97 20.44
CA ASP A 297 -2.83 -10.86 19.13
C ASP A 297 -4.23 -11.49 19.17
N GLU A 298 -5.25 -10.66 18.95
CA GLU A 298 -6.64 -11.10 18.89
C GLU A 298 -6.84 -12.27 17.92
N HIS A 299 -6.16 -12.23 16.77
CA HIS A 299 -6.27 -13.26 15.77
C HIS A 299 -5.65 -14.61 16.20
N LEU A 300 -4.64 -14.59 17.06
CA LEU A 300 -4.08 -15.81 17.64
C LEU A 300 -4.96 -16.37 18.76
N VAL A 301 -5.61 -15.49 19.51
CA VAL A 301 -6.51 -15.87 20.63
C VAL A 301 -7.84 -16.39 20.10
N ILE A 302 -8.44 -15.71 19.12
CA ILE A 302 -9.72 -16.06 18.50
C ILE A 302 -9.48 -16.34 17.01
N PRO A 303 -8.93 -17.49 16.68
CA PRO A 303 -8.56 -17.84 15.31
C PRO A 303 -9.77 -18.10 14.40
N ASN A 304 -10.87 -18.56 14.89
CA ASN A 304 -12.10 -18.77 14.13
C ASN A 304 -13.25 -17.96 14.75
N ARG A 305 -13.54 -16.83 14.10
CA ARG A 305 -14.58 -15.90 14.56
C ARG A 305 -16.02 -16.36 14.23
N SER A 306 -16.17 -17.43 13.45
CA SER A 306 -17.48 -18.07 13.23
C SER A 306 -17.92 -18.96 14.38
N LEU A 307 -17.02 -19.28 15.32
CA LEU A 307 -17.35 -20.01 16.53
C LEU A 307 -17.86 -19.06 17.61
N SER A 308 -18.76 -19.58 18.45
CA SER A 308 -19.15 -18.93 19.69
C SER A 308 -18.13 -19.21 20.81
N VAL A 309 -18.24 -18.47 21.92
CA VAL A 309 -17.40 -18.73 23.09
C VAL A 309 -17.70 -20.13 23.63
N PHE A 310 -18.95 -20.57 23.58
CA PHE A 310 -19.37 -21.91 23.95
C PHE A 310 -18.69 -22.98 23.08
N ASP A 311 -18.64 -22.78 21.76
CA ASP A 311 -18.01 -23.71 20.81
C ASP A 311 -16.48 -23.66 20.85
N GLY A 312 -15.90 -22.81 21.71
CA GLY A 312 -14.47 -22.67 21.90
C GLY A 312 -13.79 -21.74 20.92
N ALA A 313 -14.40 -20.58 20.62
CA ALA A 313 -13.76 -19.49 19.85
C ALA A 313 -12.43 -19.07 20.46
N VAL A 314 -12.35 -19.00 21.80
CA VAL A 314 -11.15 -18.58 22.52
C VAL A 314 -10.14 -19.75 22.62
N MET A 315 -9.14 -19.73 21.77
CA MET A 315 -8.17 -20.81 21.61
C MET A 315 -7.32 -21.05 22.86
N CYS A 316 -6.95 -19.98 23.56
CA CYS A 316 -6.12 -20.08 24.77
C CYS A 316 -6.84 -20.78 25.96
N TRP A 317 -8.16 -20.92 25.91
CA TRP A 317 -8.97 -21.60 26.92
C TRP A 317 -9.29 -23.07 26.56
N ARG A 318 -8.70 -23.61 25.47
CA ARG A 318 -8.92 -25.00 25.07
C ARG A 318 -8.07 -25.99 25.89
N GLY A 319 -8.59 -27.17 26.07
CA GLY A 319 -7.96 -28.29 26.82
C GLY A 319 -8.44 -28.41 28.26
N GLU A 320 -8.23 -29.60 28.87
CA GLU A 320 -8.78 -29.94 30.20
C GLU A 320 -8.39 -28.95 31.31
N LYS A 321 -7.11 -28.52 31.34
CA LYS A 321 -6.63 -27.62 32.40
C LYS A 321 -7.01 -26.14 32.19
N LEU A 322 -7.11 -25.70 30.96
CA LEU A 322 -7.38 -24.29 30.64
C LEU A 322 -8.86 -24.06 30.35
N GLY A 323 -9.63 -25.11 30.09
CA GLY A 323 -11.08 -25.06 29.88
C GLY A 323 -11.86 -24.49 31.07
N ILE A 324 -11.29 -24.53 32.26
CA ILE A 324 -11.87 -23.90 33.46
C ILE A 324 -12.12 -22.41 33.31
N TRP A 325 -11.26 -21.69 32.54
CA TRP A 325 -11.47 -20.29 32.23
C TRP A 325 -12.71 -20.05 31.37
N ARG A 326 -12.95 -20.93 30.40
CA ARG A 326 -14.15 -20.88 29.55
C ARG A 326 -15.40 -21.17 30.37
N GLU A 327 -15.38 -22.23 31.17
CA GLU A 327 -16.53 -22.62 31.98
C GLU A 327 -16.90 -21.50 32.98
N GLU A 328 -15.89 -20.95 33.63
CA GLU A 328 -16.10 -19.87 34.58
C GLU A 328 -16.56 -18.57 33.90
N PHE A 329 -16.01 -18.24 32.71
CA PHE A 329 -16.51 -17.14 31.92
C PHE A 329 -18.00 -17.34 31.54
N LEU A 330 -18.35 -18.51 31.03
CA LEU A 330 -19.74 -18.81 30.63
C LEU A 330 -20.70 -18.72 31.82
N ARG A 331 -20.28 -19.11 33.02
CA ARG A 331 -21.06 -18.99 34.24
C ARG A 331 -21.32 -17.51 34.59
N ARG A 332 -20.30 -16.68 34.57
CA ARG A 332 -20.38 -15.26 34.98
C ARG A 332 -20.99 -14.35 33.91
N ALA A 333 -20.76 -14.65 32.65
CA ALA A 333 -21.28 -13.91 31.50
C ALA A 333 -22.83 -13.86 31.45
N GLN A 334 -23.49 -14.83 32.12
CA GLN A 334 -24.96 -14.81 32.30
C GLN A 334 -25.45 -13.57 33.06
N LEU A 335 -24.67 -13.04 34.02
CA LEU A 335 -24.99 -11.81 34.75
C LEU A 335 -25.11 -10.59 33.84
N HIS A 336 -24.44 -10.62 32.71
CA HIS A 336 -24.40 -9.53 31.72
C HIS A 336 -25.26 -9.82 30.47
N ASN A 337 -26.11 -10.86 30.49
CA ASN A 337 -26.88 -11.29 29.32
C ASN A 337 -26.01 -11.52 28.07
N PHE A 338 -24.78 -12.03 28.25
CA PHE A 338 -23.84 -12.26 27.17
C PHE A 338 -24.34 -13.44 26.30
N PRO A 339 -24.38 -13.28 24.96
CA PRO A 339 -24.88 -14.32 24.04
C PRO A 339 -23.81 -15.40 23.80
N ILE A 340 -23.75 -16.39 24.66
CA ILE A 340 -22.71 -17.44 24.70
C ILE A 340 -22.65 -18.32 23.44
N PHE A 341 -23.76 -18.46 22.69
CA PHE A 341 -23.89 -19.27 21.47
C PHE A 341 -23.72 -18.44 20.19
N GLU A 342 -23.65 -17.10 20.31
CA GLU A 342 -23.49 -16.24 19.14
C GLU A 342 -22.06 -16.29 18.62
N PRO A 343 -21.84 -16.42 17.28
CA PRO A 343 -20.52 -16.31 16.68
C PRO A 343 -19.81 -15.00 17.07
N TYR A 344 -18.50 -15.09 17.33
CA TYR A 344 -17.71 -13.95 17.78
C TYR A 344 -17.84 -12.69 16.87
N PHE A 345 -17.95 -12.87 15.55
CA PHE A 345 -18.09 -11.75 14.62
C PHE A 345 -19.42 -10.99 14.76
N ASN A 346 -20.46 -11.62 15.30
CA ASN A 346 -21.78 -10.99 15.54
C ASN A 346 -21.85 -10.25 16.88
N LEU A 347 -20.87 -10.45 17.78
CA LEU A 347 -20.84 -9.77 19.08
C LEU A 347 -20.71 -8.26 18.90
N THR A 348 -21.50 -7.51 19.69
CA THR A 348 -21.36 -6.04 19.77
C THR A 348 -20.03 -5.64 20.41
N GLU A 349 -19.62 -4.38 20.24
CA GLU A 349 -18.39 -3.84 20.83
C GLU A 349 -18.39 -4.02 22.36
N ALA A 350 -19.47 -3.69 23.05
CA ALA A 350 -19.60 -3.87 24.48
C ALA A 350 -19.49 -5.34 24.92
N GLN A 351 -20.01 -6.29 24.13
CA GLN A 351 -19.88 -7.71 24.41
C GLN A 351 -18.44 -8.21 24.18
N ARG A 352 -17.75 -7.69 23.16
CA ARG A 352 -16.34 -7.98 22.95
C ARG A 352 -15.49 -7.41 24.08
N ASP A 353 -15.76 -6.18 24.51
CA ASP A 353 -15.07 -5.57 25.64
C ASP A 353 -15.22 -6.40 26.90
N LEU A 354 -16.42 -6.91 27.21
CA LEU A 354 -16.63 -7.79 28.35
C LEU A 354 -15.78 -9.07 28.26
N LEU A 355 -15.71 -9.70 27.07
CA LEU A 355 -14.93 -10.92 26.85
C LEU A 355 -13.42 -10.65 26.97
N TRP A 356 -12.95 -9.49 26.50
CA TRP A 356 -11.54 -9.13 26.51
C TRP A 356 -11.08 -8.55 27.83
N HIS A 357 -11.80 -7.58 28.36
CA HIS A 357 -11.35 -6.76 29.49
C HIS A 357 -12.07 -7.09 30.81
N GLY A 358 -13.15 -7.88 30.77
CA GLY A 358 -13.94 -8.18 31.96
C GLY A 358 -14.92 -7.07 32.32
N GLY A 359 -15.46 -7.13 33.52
CA GLY A 359 -16.44 -6.16 34.03
C GLY A 359 -16.87 -6.47 35.46
N GLU A 360 -17.87 -5.74 35.95
CA GLU A 360 -18.37 -5.92 37.30
C GLU A 360 -18.87 -7.37 37.53
N GLY A 361 -18.41 -8.04 38.60
CA GLY A 361 -18.76 -9.44 38.89
C GLY A 361 -17.97 -10.50 38.11
N MET A 362 -16.98 -10.10 37.32
CA MET A 362 -16.10 -11.04 36.58
C MET A 362 -14.85 -11.45 37.37
N ALA A 363 -14.60 -10.87 38.54
CA ALA A 363 -13.42 -11.17 39.35
C ALA A 363 -13.34 -12.64 39.75
N TRP A 364 -12.16 -13.28 39.64
CA TRP A 364 -11.90 -14.63 40.14
C TRP A 364 -11.95 -14.66 41.68
N GLU A 365 -12.57 -15.69 42.27
CA GLU A 365 -12.76 -15.76 43.74
C GLU A 365 -11.45 -15.90 44.52
N GLU A 366 -10.38 -16.41 43.92
CA GLU A 366 -9.08 -16.65 44.56
C GLU A 366 -7.92 -15.79 44.03
N GLY A 367 -8.20 -14.69 43.34
CA GLY A 367 -7.12 -13.89 42.74
C GLY A 367 -7.51 -12.50 42.26
N ASP A 368 -6.50 -11.63 42.07
CA ASP A 368 -6.61 -10.24 41.60
C ASP A 368 -6.84 -10.11 40.08
N VAL A 369 -7.48 -11.10 39.45
CA VAL A 369 -7.70 -11.08 37.98
C VAL A 369 -9.15 -11.40 37.64
N ASP A 370 -9.67 -10.75 36.63
CA ASP A 370 -10.99 -11.03 36.09
C ASP A 370 -10.99 -12.27 35.19
N VAL A 371 -12.14 -12.94 35.15
CA VAL A 371 -12.36 -14.08 34.25
C VAL A 371 -12.67 -13.56 32.86
N CYS A 372 -11.63 -13.11 32.16
CA CYS A 372 -11.64 -12.57 30.81
C CYS A 372 -10.34 -12.92 30.10
N ILE A 373 -10.21 -12.56 28.84
CA ILE A 373 -8.99 -12.86 28.07
C ILE A 373 -7.78 -12.16 28.65
N ASP A 374 -7.87 -10.88 28.97
CA ASP A 374 -6.76 -10.10 29.58
C ASP A 374 -6.39 -10.63 30.96
N GLY A 375 -7.38 -11.00 31.77
CA GLY A 375 -7.14 -11.61 33.07
C GLY A 375 -6.40 -12.95 32.98
N PHE A 376 -6.72 -13.77 31.97
CA PHE A 376 -5.98 -15.01 31.68
C PHE A 376 -4.50 -14.72 31.36
N PHE A 377 -4.21 -13.75 30.48
CA PHE A 377 -2.83 -13.42 30.15
C PHE A 377 -2.09 -12.76 31.31
N LYS A 378 -2.76 -11.93 32.10
CA LYS A 378 -2.22 -11.35 33.33
C LYS A 378 -1.84 -12.45 34.35
N ALA A 379 -2.67 -13.47 34.52
CA ALA A 379 -2.35 -14.63 35.38
C ALA A 379 -1.12 -15.40 34.85
N LEU A 380 -0.95 -15.55 33.53
CA LEU A 380 0.24 -16.15 32.95
C LEU A 380 1.48 -15.27 33.15
N GLU A 381 1.34 -13.95 33.11
CA GLU A 381 2.43 -12.99 33.34
C GLU A 381 2.89 -12.99 34.81
N MET A 382 1.98 -13.09 35.75
CA MET A 382 2.34 -13.29 37.17
C MET A 382 3.12 -14.57 37.41
N GLY A 383 2.83 -15.63 36.60
CA GLY A 383 3.50 -16.92 36.66
C GLY A 383 4.66 -17.11 35.70
N GLN A 384 5.32 -16.03 35.18
CA GLN A 384 6.39 -16.12 34.13
C GLN A 384 7.63 -16.91 34.55
N TYR A 385 7.84 -17.16 35.87
CA TYR A 385 8.92 -18.04 36.34
C TYR A 385 8.78 -19.48 35.85
N LYS A 386 7.57 -19.92 35.47
CA LYS A 386 7.30 -21.22 34.86
C LYS A 386 7.55 -21.16 33.35
N ILE A 387 8.38 -22.08 32.81
CA ILE A 387 8.70 -22.15 31.36
C ILE A 387 7.43 -22.28 30.52
N GLN A 388 6.45 -23.08 30.97
CA GLN A 388 5.19 -23.30 30.27
C GLN A 388 4.41 -22.01 30.04
N ASN A 389 4.34 -21.12 31.03
CA ASN A 389 3.66 -19.84 30.92
C ASN A 389 4.36 -18.89 29.92
N ARG A 390 5.71 -18.90 29.88
CA ARG A 390 6.47 -18.12 28.88
C ARG A 390 6.23 -18.60 27.46
N VAL A 391 6.19 -19.92 27.25
CA VAL A 391 5.87 -20.50 25.94
C VAL A 391 4.46 -20.15 25.52
N MET A 392 3.49 -20.21 26.46
CA MET A 392 2.10 -19.86 26.20
C MET A 392 1.97 -18.39 25.81
N LEU A 393 2.58 -17.45 26.55
CA LEU A 393 2.60 -16.03 26.22
C LEU A 393 3.24 -15.78 24.86
N ALA A 394 4.37 -16.42 24.57
CA ALA A 394 5.06 -16.24 23.27
C ALA A 394 4.19 -16.72 22.08
N ARG A 395 3.37 -17.74 22.28
CA ARG A 395 2.47 -18.31 21.26
C ARG A 395 1.38 -17.34 20.83
N TYR A 396 0.90 -16.48 21.75
CA TYR A 396 -0.20 -15.55 21.49
C TYR A 396 0.26 -14.10 21.33
N ARG A 397 1.57 -13.82 21.43
CA ARG A 397 2.13 -12.49 21.15
C ARG A 397 2.30 -12.26 19.66
N GLY A 398 1.83 -11.10 19.23
CA GLY A 398 1.93 -10.61 17.85
C GLY A 398 2.05 -9.10 17.79
N LYS A 399 2.04 -8.56 16.57
CA LYS A 399 1.98 -7.10 16.34
C LYS A 399 0.53 -6.66 16.42
N THR A 400 0.16 -6.05 17.54
CA THR A 400 -1.19 -5.53 17.80
C THR A 400 -1.24 -4.01 17.63
N THR A 401 -2.44 -3.48 17.44
CA THR A 401 -2.64 -2.02 17.44
C THR A 401 -2.24 -1.45 18.79
N CYS A 402 -1.48 -0.36 18.78
CA CYS A 402 -1.07 0.30 20.02
C CYS A 402 -2.30 0.75 20.80
N PRO A 403 -2.48 0.37 22.07
CA PRO A 403 -3.66 0.73 22.85
C PRO A 403 -3.74 2.23 23.16
N ASP A 404 -2.58 2.91 23.29
CA ASP A 404 -2.55 4.33 23.65
C ASP A 404 -2.98 5.21 22.46
N CYS A 405 -2.38 5.02 21.29
CA CYS A 405 -2.72 5.83 20.11
C CYS A 405 -3.82 5.21 19.23
N ARG A 406 -4.26 3.97 19.51
CA ARG A 406 -5.28 3.25 18.73
C ARG A 406 -5.00 3.26 17.22
N GLY A 407 -3.71 3.16 16.88
CA GLY A 407 -3.24 3.15 15.49
C GLY A 407 -3.04 4.52 14.85
N SER A 408 -3.38 5.63 15.50
CA SER A 408 -3.16 6.99 14.96
C SER A 408 -1.66 7.34 14.80
N ARG A 409 -0.78 6.65 15.51
CA ARG A 409 0.68 6.86 15.59
C ARG A 409 1.11 8.14 16.29
N LEU A 410 0.16 9.03 16.58
CA LEU A 410 0.37 10.32 17.22
C LEU A 410 0.09 10.23 18.72
N ARG A 411 0.66 11.17 19.46
CA ARG A 411 0.33 11.35 20.88
C ARG A 411 -1.07 11.94 21.03
N PRO A 412 -1.73 11.76 22.18
CA PRO A 412 -3.10 12.25 22.42
C PRO A 412 -3.26 13.75 22.19
N GLU A 413 -2.25 14.56 22.53
CA GLU A 413 -2.27 16.01 22.40
C GLU A 413 -2.50 16.48 20.96
N ALA A 414 -1.94 15.76 19.97
CA ALA A 414 -2.18 16.04 18.58
C ALA A 414 -3.64 15.79 18.14
N LEU A 415 -4.34 14.90 18.85
CA LEU A 415 -5.73 14.55 18.54
C LEU A 415 -6.75 15.50 19.18
N TYR A 416 -6.31 16.40 20.08
CA TYR A 416 -7.15 17.47 20.59
C TYR A 416 -7.38 18.57 19.55
N VAL A 417 -6.54 18.65 18.54
CA VAL A 417 -6.63 19.64 17.46
C VAL A 417 -7.53 19.13 16.35
N LYS A 418 -8.48 19.95 15.92
CA LYS A 418 -9.45 19.62 14.87
C LYS A 418 -9.52 20.73 13.81
N VAL A 419 -9.76 20.31 12.56
CA VAL A 419 -10.13 21.18 11.44
C VAL A 419 -11.49 20.69 10.94
N GLY A 420 -12.48 21.56 10.80
CA GLY A 420 -13.82 21.16 10.39
C GLY A 420 -14.42 20.04 11.26
N GLY A 421 -14.11 20.04 12.57
CA GLY A 421 -14.61 19.04 13.53
C GLY A 421 -13.89 17.68 13.51
N LYS A 422 -12.92 17.46 12.62
CA LYS A 422 -12.16 16.20 12.49
C LYS A 422 -10.71 16.35 12.90
N THR A 423 -10.14 15.29 13.49
CA THR A 423 -8.70 15.19 13.79
C THR A 423 -7.94 14.76 12.53
N ILE A 424 -6.63 14.96 12.50
CA ILE A 424 -5.78 14.47 11.40
C ILE A 424 -5.86 12.94 11.28
N ALA A 425 -6.01 12.22 12.39
CA ALA A 425 -6.16 10.77 12.41
C ALA A 425 -7.49 10.30 11.78
N ASP A 426 -8.56 11.08 11.90
CA ASP A 426 -9.83 10.80 11.25
C ASP A 426 -9.72 10.98 9.74
N LEU A 427 -9.07 12.07 9.30
CA LEU A 427 -8.90 12.38 7.88
C LEU A 427 -8.06 11.33 7.14
N VAL A 428 -6.96 10.86 7.73
CA VAL A 428 -6.11 9.87 7.05
C VAL A 428 -6.74 8.49 6.94
N LYS A 429 -7.77 8.18 7.73
CA LYS A 429 -8.55 6.94 7.65
C LYS A 429 -9.67 6.99 6.61
N MET A 430 -10.02 8.18 6.14
CA MET A 430 -11.01 8.32 5.07
C MET A 430 -10.45 7.81 3.75
N SER A 431 -11.31 7.28 2.89
CA SER A 431 -10.93 7.00 1.51
C SER A 431 -10.57 8.30 0.79
N VAL A 432 -9.71 8.24 -0.22
CA VAL A 432 -9.37 9.42 -1.05
C VAL A 432 -10.63 10.12 -1.55
N LYS A 433 -11.63 9.36 -2.01
CA LYS A 433 -12.93 9.90 -2.46
C LYS A 433 -13.68 10.65 -1.34
N ASP A 434 -13.80 10.04 -0.16
CA ASP A 434 -14.50 10.67 0.94
C ASP A 434 -13.75 11.88 1.48
N LEU A 435 -12.42 11.82 1.46
CA LEU A 435 -11.55 12.92 1.87
C LEU A 435 -11.66 14.10 0.89
N ALA A 436 -11.67 13.85 -0.43
CA ALA A 436 -11.89 14.89 -1.44
C ALA A 436 -13.28 15.55 -1.27
N ALA A 437 -14.32 14.75 -1.07
CA ALA A 437 -15.66 15.26 -0.80
C ALA A 437 -15.72 16.09 0.50
N TRP A 438 -15.01 15.67 1.55
CA TRP A 438 -14.94 16.40 2.80
C TRP A 438 -14.23 17.76 2.63
N PHE A 439 -13.10 17.82 1.89
CA PHE A 439 -12.42 19.07 1.61
C PHE A 439 -13.26 20.02 0.75
N ALA A 440 -14.03 19.50 -0.20
CA ALA A 440 -14.96 20.29 -1.01
C ALA A 440 -16.10 20.90 -0.20
N ALA A 441 -16.50 20.25 0.90
CA ALA A 441 -17.55 20.72 1.82
C ALA A 441 -16.99 21.48 3.04
N LEU A 442 -15.68 21.67 3.16
CA LEU A 442 -15.05 22.30 4.30
C LEU A 442 -15.36 23.80 4.33
N GLU A 443 -16.08 24.22 5.37
CA GLU A 443 -16.34 25.62 5.65
C GLU A 443 -15.21 26.19 6.53
N VAL A 444 -14.56 27.24 6.08
CA VAL A 444 -13.51 27.98 6.78
C VAL A 444 -13.86 29.48 6.79
N THR A 445 -13.45 30.20 7.81
CA THR A 445 -13.61 31.64 7.83
C THR A 445 -12.76 32.30 6.74
N GLU A 446 -13.11 33.55 6.35
CA GLU A 446 -12.36 34.30 5.34
C GLU A 446 -10.87 34.43 5.66
N HIS A 447 -10.55 34.63 6.93
CA HIS A 447 -9.16 34.70 7.40
C HIS A 447 -8.44 33.34 7.28
N GLU A 448 -9.07 32.25 7.74
CA GLU A 448 -8.53 30.91 7.60
C GLU A 448 -8.36 30.51 6.14
N ALA A 449 -9.30 30.90 5.25
CA ALA A 449 -9.22 30.67 3.82
C ALA A 449 -7.99 31.34 3.20
N GLN A 450 -7.67 32.57 3.58
CA GLN A 450 -6.47 33.28 3.10
C GLN A 450 -5.18 32.58 3.54
N ILE A 451 -5.11 32.11 4.79
CA ILE A 451 -3.95 31.39 5.35
C ILE A 451 -3.78 30.03 4.65
N ALA A 452 -4.88 29.32 4.47
CA ALA A 452 -4.87 27.93 4.00
C ALA A 452 -4.96 27.79 2.46
N GLN A 453 -5.18 28.86 1.71
CA GLN A 453 -5.45 28.84 0.27
C GLN A 453 -4.51 27.94 -0.53
N ARG A 454 -3.20 28.14 -0.36
CA ARG A 454 -2.19 27.35 -1.06
C ARG A 454 -2.20 25.87 -0.62
N LEU A 455 -2.34 25.62 0.69
CA LEU A 455 -2.37 24.27 1.25
C LEU A 455 -3.58 23.50 0.74
N LEU A 456 -4.76 24.10 0.76
CA LEU A 456 -5.99 23.50 0.25
C LEU A 456 -5.93 23.23 -1.26
N SER A 457 -5.34 24.17 -2.05
CA SER A 457 -5.12 23.95 -3.48
C SER A 457 -4.23 22.75 -3.75
N GLU A 458 -3.11 22.61 -3.02
CA GLU A 458 -2.18 21.48 -3.17
C GLU A 458 -2.78 20.15 -2.73
N ILE A 459 -3.53 20.14 -1.64
CA ILE A 459 -4.23 18.93 -1.16
C ILE A 459 -5.27 18.49 -2.20
N ASN A 460 -6.14 19.41 -2.65
CA ASN A 460 -7.19 19.10 -3.60
C ASN A 460 -6.62 18.61 -4.95
N SER A 461 -5.55 19.24 -5.44
CA SER A 461 -4.88 18.82 -6.68
C SER A 461 -4.35 17.38 -6.57
N ARG A 462 -3.67 17.03 -5.46
CA ARG A 462 -3.15 15.68 -5.25
C ARG A 462 -4.24 14.64 -5.06
N LEU A 463 -5.31 14.97 -4.34
CA LEU A 463 -6.48 14.10 -4.19
C LEU A 463 -7.15 13.84 -5.54
N HIS A 464 -7.32 14.88 -6.35
CA HIS A 464 -7.87 14.77 -7.71
C HIS A 464 -7.04 13.82 -8.57
N PHE A 465 -5.71 13.98 -8.60
CA PHE A 465 -4.85 13.05 -9.36
C PHE A 465 -4.90 11.61 -8.85
N LEU A 466 -5.05 11.40 -7.54
CA LEU A 466 -5.25 10.04 -7.00
C LEU A 466 -6.58 9.42 -7.45
N GLU A 467 -7.63 10.23 -7.56
CA GLU A 467 -8.93 9.77 -8.08
C GLU A 467 -8.84 9.44 -9.58
N GLU A 468 -8.19 10.29 -10.37
CA GLU A 468 -8.01 10.11 -11.82
C GLU A 468 -7.21 8.84 -12.14
N VAL A 469 -6.18 8.50 -11.35
CA VAL A 469 -5.43 7.23 -11.52
C VAL A 469 -6.17 6.01 -10.94
N GLY A 470 -7.42 6.14 -10.49
CA GLY A 470 -8.26 5.04 -10.00
C GLY A 470 -7.91 4.55 -8.60
N LEU A 471 -7.31 5.39 -7.74
CA LEU A 471 -6.94 5.07 -6.36
C LEU A 471 -7.89 5.67 -5.32
N ASN A 472 -9.12 5.96 -5.72
CA ASN A 472 -10.16 6.59 -4.90
C ASN A 472 -10.55 5.79 -3.63
N TYR A 473 -10.30 4.50 -3.62
CA TYR A 473 -10.60 3.59 -2.50
C TYR A 473 -9.51 3.52 -1.43
N LEU A 474 -8.29 4.01 -1.72
CA LEU A 474 -7.19 3.99 -0.76
C LEU A 474 -7.41 4.98 0.39
N THR A 475 -6.85 4.65 1.56
CA THR A 475 -6.75 5.55 2.70
C THR A 475 -5.32 6.06 2.85
N LEU A 476 -5.15 7.28 3.37
CA LEU A 476 -3.82 7.88 3.50
C LEU A 476 -2.94 7.21 4.56
N ASP A 477 -3.52 6.51 5.53
CA ASP A 477 -2.82 5.77 6.58
C ASP A 477 -2.34 4.39 6.15
N ARG A 478 -2.78 3.89 4.97
CA ARG A 478 -2.36 2.60 4.44
C ARG A 478 -0.85 2.57 4.23
N LEU A 479 -0.22 1.50 4.72
CA LEU A 479 1.24 1.32 4.65
C LEU A 479 1.70 1.12 3.21
N SER A 480 2.77 1.81 2.80
CA SER A 480 3.33 1.70 1.45
C SER A 480 3.79 0.28 1.10
N ASN A 481 4.27 -0.50 2.08
CA ASN A 481 4.69 -1.88 1.88
C ASN A 481 3.53 -2.89 1.73
N SER A 482 2.29 -2.46 1.94
CA SER A 482 1.08 -3.26 1.72
C SER A 482 0.44 -3.03 0.35
N LEU A 483 0.99 -2.11 -0.43
CA LEU A 483 0.51 -1.77 -1.76
C LEU A 483 0.96 -2.81 -2.79
N SER A 484 0.13 -3.06 -3.79
CA SER A 484 0.54 -3.77 -4.99
C SER A 484 1.53 -2.94 -5.83
N GLY A 485 2.27 -3.59 -6.72
CA GLY A 485 3.20 -2.89 -7.62
C GLY A 485 2.49 -1.82 -8.46
N GLY A 486 1.32 -2.14 -9.01
CA GLY A 486 0.50 -1.18 -9.78
C GLY A 486 -0.05 -0.02 -8.95
N GLU A 487 -0.50 -0.27 -7.70
CA GLU A 487 -0.92 0.81 -6.80
C GLU A 487 0.25 1.76 -6.49
N SER A 488 1.44 1.21 -6.18
CA SER A 488 2.64 2.02 -5.93
C SER A 488 3.04 2.87 -7.14
N GLN A 489 2.99 2.30 -8.33
CA GLN A 489 3.30 2.99 -9.58
C GLN A 489 2.33 4.14 -9.85
N ARG A 490 1.03 3.92 -9.65
CA ARG A 490 0.00 4.97 -9.84
C ARG A 490 0.11 6.10 -8.80
N ILE A 491 0.52 5.79 -7.56
CA ILE A 491 0.86 6.81 -6.57
C ILE A 491 2.03 7.67 -7.06
N ASN A 492 3.09 7.06 -7.59
CA ASN A 492 4.23 7.80 -8.15
C ASN A 492 3.82 8.64 -9.37
N LEU A 493 2.92 8.12 -10.22
CA LEU A 493 2.37 8.87 -11.35
C LEU A 493 1.58 10.09 -10.88
N SER A 494 0.68 9.93 -9.91
CA SER A 494 -0.13 11.03 -9.36
C SER A 494 0.76 12.12 -8.72
N THR A 495 1.83 11.72 -8.03
CA THR A 495 2.80 12.66 -7.45
C THR A 495 3.57 13.43 -8.55
N SER A 496 3.93 12.73 -9.62
CA SER A 496 4.63 13.35 -10.75
C SER A 496 3.76 14.37 -11.50
N LEU A 497 2.47 14.12 -11.65
CA LEU A 497 1.48 15.06 -12.19
C LEU A 497 1.36 16.32 -11.31
N GLY A 498 1.34 16.14 -10.01
CA GLY A 498 1.30 17.25 -9.04
C GLY A 498 2.55 18.14 -9.05
N SER A 499 3.68 17.66 -9.60
CA SER A 499 4.97 18.39 -9.59
C SER A 499 5.09 19.50 -10.65
N SER A 500 4.13 19.65 -11.56
CA SER A 500 4.09 20.69 -12.62
C SER A 500 5.36 20.78 -13.49
N LEU A 501 6.11 19.68 -13.64
CA LEU A 501 7.30 19.64 -14.50
C LEU A 501 6.90 19.62 -15.97
N VAL A 502 7.48 20.54 -16.75
CA VAL A 502 7.20 20.71 -18.17
C VAL A 502 8.46 20.45 -19.00
N GLY A 503 8.29 19.88 -20.20
CA GLY A 503 9.41 19.63 -21.12
C GLY A 503 10.28 18.44 -20.73
N SER A 504 9.80 17.57 -19.87
CA SER A 504 10.48 16.35 -19.40
C SER A 504 10.09 15.12 -20.24
N LEU A 505 10.89 14.05 -20.12
CA LEU A 505 10.59 12.72 -20.64
C LEU A 505 10.12 11.82 -19.49
N TYR A 506 8.87 11.42 -19.51
CA TYR A 506 8.34 10.43 -18.61
C TYR A 506 8.39 9.05 -19.24
N ILE A 507 8.94 8.08 -18.54
CA ILE A 507 9.03 6.69 -18.97
C ILE A 507 8.30 5.83 -17.96
N LEU A 508 7.24 5.14 -18.39
CA LEU A 508 6.40 4.30 -17.54
C LEU A 508 6.52 2.83 -17.97
N ASP A 509 6.56 1.93 -16.99
CA ASP A 509 6.62 0.48 -17.22
C ASP A 509 5.27 -0.16 -16.92
N GLU A 510 4.55 -0.56 -17.96
CA GLU A 510 3.27 -1.27 -17.89
C GLU A 510 2.27 -0.67 -16.87
N PRO A 511 1.89 0.60 -16.99
CA PRO A 511 1.05 1.26 -15.99
C PRO A 511 -0.39 0.73 -15.92
N SER A 512 -0.86 -0.05 -16.90
CA SER A 512 -2.19 -0.69 -16.92
C SER A 512 -2.28 -1.95 -16.04
N ILE A 513 -1.18 -2.41 -15.46
CA ILE A 513 -1.16 -3.65 -14.68
C ILE A 513 -2.19 -3.67 -13.56
N GLY A 514 -2.98 -4.76 -13.51
CA GLY A 514 -4.02 -4.96 -12.51
C GLY A 514 -5.19 -3.98 -12.60
N LEU A 515 -5.32 -3.26 -13.72
CA LEU A 515 -6.45 -2.39 -14.01
C LEU A 515 -7.56 -3.12 -14.73
N HIS A 516 -8.79 -2.81 -14.35
CA HIS A 516 -9.96 -3.10 -15.16
C HIS A 516 -10.03 -2.09 -16.32
N SER A 517 -10.60 -2.46 -17.47
CA SER A 517 -10.69 -1.58 -18.67
C SER A 517 -11.28 -0.20 -18.35
N ARG A 518 -12.25 -0.09 -17.45
CA ARG A 518 -12.75 1.20 -16.95
C ARG A 518 -11.67 2.10 -16.35
N ASP A 519 -10.77 1.50 -15.57
CA ASP A 519 -9.71 2.26 -14.90
C ASP A 519 -8.56 2.55 -15.88
N THR A 520 -8.38 1.71 -16.92
CA THR A 520 -7.47 1.96 -18.05
C THR A 520 -7.87 3.20 -18.83
N ASP A 521 -9.18 3.42 -19.09
CA ASP A 521 -9.67 4.63 -19.76
C ASP A 521 -9.29 5.92 -19.01
N ARG A 522 -9.39 5.90 -17.67
CA ARG A 522 -8.96 7.01 -16.82
C ARG A 522 -7.45 7.23 -16.89
N LEU A 523 -6.68 6.15 -16.83
CA LEU A 523 -5.22 6.22 -16.98
C LEU A 523 -4.82 6.84 -18.33
N ILE A 524 -5.49 6.48 -19.42
CA ILE A 524 -5.25 7.07 -20.75
C ILE A 524 -5.48 8.57 -20.72
N HIS A 525 -6.54 9.02 -20.03
CA HIS A 525 -6.82 10.46 -19.89
C HIS A 525 -5.66 11.17 -19.17
N VAL A 526 -5.21 10.63 -18.06
CA VAL A 526 -4.07 11.13 -17.27
C VAL A 526 -2.77 11.21 -18.10
N LEU A 527 -2.47 10.16 -18.90
CA LEU A 527 -1.28 10.14 -19.75
C LEU A 527 -1.35 11.20 -20.86
N LYS A 528 -2.54 11.47 -21.39
CA LYS A 528 -2.77 12.54 -22.37
C LYS A 528 -2.63 13.91 -21.73
N GLU A 529 -3.17 14.13 -20.54
CA GLU A 529 -2.96 15.38 -19.80
C GLU A 529 -1.47 15.66 -19.55
N LEU A 530 -0.72 14.62 -19.10
CA LEU A 530 0.72 14.73 -18.90
C LEU A 530 1.46 15.13 -20.18
N ARG A 531 1.05 14.63 -21.33
CA ARG A 531 1.54 15.04 -22.66
C ARG A 531 1.15 16.49 -22.98
N ASP A 532 -0.11 16.86 -22.76
CA ASP A 532 -0.69 18.14 -23.17
C ASP A 532 -0.09 19.33 -22.40
N VAL A 533 0.44 19.09 -21.19
CA VAL A 533 1.25 20.05 -20.45
C VAL A 533 2.61 20.33 -21.14
N GLY A 534 3.00 19.55 -22.16
CA GLY A 534 4.21 19.75 -22.94
C GLY A 534 5.34 18.75 -22.62
N ASN A 535 5.01 17.59 -22.05
CA ASN A 535 5.95 16.51 -21.79
C ASN A 535 5.96 15.47 -22.92
N THR A 536 7.04 14.71 -23.01
CA THR A 536 7.13 13.51 -23.82
C THR A 536 6.82 12.32 -22.93
N VAL A 537 5.79 11.54 -23.25
CA VAL A 537 5.35 10.40 -22.46
C VAL A 537 5.64 9.11 -23.22
N VAL A 538 6.56 8.31 -22.73
CA VAL A 538 6.93 7.00 -23.29
C VAL A 538 6.42 5.93 -22.34
N VAL A 539 5.61 5.03 -22.85
CA VAL A 539 5.02 3.93 -22.08
C VAL A 539 5.42 2.59 -22.71
N VAL A 540 5.98 1.70 -21.92
CA VAL A 540 6.17 0.30 -22.30
C VAL A 540 4.86 -0.41 -22.00
N GLU A 541 4.16 -0.92 -23.02
CA GLU A 541 2.81 -1.43 -22.82
C GLU A 541 2.42 -2.56 -23.79
N HIS A 542 1.41 -3.34 -23.36
CA HIS A 542 0.78 -4.42 -24.10
C HIS A 542 -0.75 -4.29 -24.16
N ASP A 543 -1.33 -3.34 -23.44
CA ASP A 543 -2.77 -3.10 -23.43
C ASP A 543 -3.24 -2.47 -24.74
N GLU A 544 -4.30 -3.04 -25.34
CA GLU A 544 -4.83 -2.62 -26.64
C GLU A 544 -5.37 -1.19 -26.60
N ASP A 545 -6.07 -0.81 -25.54
CA ASP A 545 -6.71 0.50 -25.42
C ASP A 545 -5.65 1.63 -25.31
N ILE A 546 -4.56 1.37 -24.56
CA ILE A 546 -3.43 2.26 -24.44
C ILE A 546 -2.69 2.40 -25.78
N MET A 547 -2.45 1.28 -26.49
CA MET A 547 -1.81 1.32 -27.81
C MET A 547 -2.65 2.10 -28.83
N ARG A 548 -3.97 1.89 -28.84
CA ARG A 548 -4.89 2.62 -29.75
C ARG A 548 -4.97 4.12 -29.43
N ALA A 549 -4.77 4.48 -28.17
CA ALA A 549 -4.80 5.87 -27.70
C ALA A 549 -3.50 6.64 -27.96
N ALA A 550 -2.40 5.94 -28.25
CA ALA A 550 -1.09 6.52 -28.48
C ALA A 550 -1.02 7.38 -29.75
N ASP A 551 -0.20 8.45 -29.73
CA ASP A 551 0.11 9.26 -30.90
C ASP A 551 1.15 8.57 -31.80
N HIS A 552 2.03 7.76 -31.19
CA HIS A 552 3.09 7.04 -31.90
C HIS A 552 3.37 5.70 -31.23
N ILE A 553 3.51 4.64 -32.02
CA ILE A 553 3.85 3.30 -31.55
C ILE A 553 5.21 2.88 -32.11
N ILE A 554 6.03 2.28 -31.28
CA ILE A 554 7.31 1.66 -31.64
C ILE A 554 7.21 0.18 -31.27
N ASP A 555 7.17 -0.69 -32.27
CA ASP A 555 7.11 -2.15 -32.09
C ASP A 555 8.49 -2.77 -32.20
N ILE A 556 8.92 -3.48 -31.17
CA ILE A 556 10.22 -4.14 -31.05
C ILE A 556 10.04 -5.65 -31.12
N GLY A 557 10.71 -6.26 -32.09
CA GLY A 557 10.60 -7.69 -32.36
C GLY A 557 11.68 -8.17 -33.32
N PRO A 558 11.33 -9.11 -34.24
CA PRO A 558 10.03 -9.77 -34.39
C PRO A 558 9.71 -10.79 -33.28
N GLU A 559 10.74 -11.37 -32.66
CA GLU A 559 10.62 -12.40 -31.61
C GLU A 559 11.30 -11.95 -30.31
N ALA A 560 11.45 -12.86 -29.37
CA ALA A 560 12.08 -12.64 -28.07
C ALA A 560 13.58 -12.97 -28.06
N GLY A 561 14.32 -12.43 -27.07
CA GLY A 561 15.72 -12.71 -26.83
C GLY A 561 16.61 -12.35 -28.01
N ARG A 562 17.51 -13.27 -28.42
CA ARG A 562 18.44 -13.02 -29.53
C ARG A 562 17.78 -12.84 -30.90
N HIS A 563 16.55 -13.29 -31.09
CA HIS A 563 15.78 -13.13 -32.32
C HIS A 563 14.95 -11.85 -32.34
N GLY A 564 14.82 -11.18 -31.20
CA GLY A 564 14.26 -9.84 -31.02
C GLY A 564 15.27 -8.73 -31.25
N GLY A 565 15.01 -7.58 -30.62
CA GLY A 565 15.93 -6.44 -30.58
C GLY A 565 15.99 -5.59 -31.83
N GLN A 566 15.00 -5.69 -32.74
CA GLN A 566 14.88 -4.86 -33.94
C GLN A 566 13.61 -4.01 -33.87
N VAL A 567 13.62 -2.84 -34.48
CA VAL A 567 12.40 -2.06 -34.69
C VAL A 567 11.68 -2.66 -35.88
N VAL A 568 10.56 -3.32 -35.63
CA VAL A 568 9.73 -3.96 -36.64
C VAL A 568 8.83 -2.94 -37.32
N TRP A 569 8.30 -2.00 -36.53
CA TRP A 569 7.45 -0.92 -37.01
C TRP A 569 7.55 0.31 -36.10
N SER A 570 7.39 1.48 -36.69
CA SER A 570 7.32 2.75 -35.95
C SER A 570 6.46 3.75 -36.73
N GLY A 571 5.41 4.26 -36.09
CA GLY A 571 4.49 5.21 -36.76
C GLY A 571 3.23 5.49 -35.95
N ASP A 572 2.33 6.30 -36.56
CA ASP A 572 0.97 6.55 -36.03
C ASP A 572 0.03 5.43 -36.52
N TYR A 573 -0.57 4.72 -35.59
CA TYR A 573 -1.52 3.65 -35.87
C TYR A 573 -2.78 4.14 -36.62
N ARG A 574 -3.26 5.36 -36.35
CA ARG A 574 -4.44 5.92 -37.01
C ARG A 574 -4.23 6.08 -38.51
N HIS A 575 -3.07 6.58 -38.90
CA HIS A 575 -2.72 6.68 -40.34
C HIS A 575 -2.65 5.33 -41.03
N LEU A 576 -2.23 4.28 -40.29
CA LEU A 576 -2.20 2.92 -40.85
C LEU A 576 -3.61 2.39 -41.12
N VAL A 577 -4.57 2.66 -40.22
CA VAL A 577 -5.97 2.26 -40.38
C VAL A 577 -6.64 3.06 -41.50
N GLU A 578 -6.48 4.40 -41.56
CA GLU A 578 -7.05 5.30 -42.57
C GLU A 578 -6.55 4.99 -43.99
N SER A 579 -5.24 4.75 -44.15
CA SER A 579 -4.64 4.43 -45.44
C SER A 579 -5.19 3.13 -46.06
N ARG A 580 -5.78 2.24 -45.27
CA ARG A 580 -6.41 0.99 -45.74
C ARG A 580 -7.87 1.13 -46.11
N THR A 581 -8.61 2.05 -45.46
CA THR A 581 -10.00 2.33 -45.82
C THR A 581 -10.12 3.01 -47.18
N ASP A 582 -9.10 3.79 -47.58
CA ASP A 582 -9.08 4.50 -48.86
C ASP A 582 -8.54 3.68 -50.03
N ASN A 583 -7.79 2.60 -49.77
CA ASN A 583 -7.12 1.82 -50.82
C ASN A 583 -7.77 0.43 -51.06
N LYS A 584 -8.87 0.36 -51.83
CA LYS A 584 -9.30 -0.87 -52.51
C LYS A 584 -8.34 -1.33 -53.61
N LYS A 585 -7.18 -0.71 -53.78
CA LYS A 585 -6.09 -1.06 -54.69
C LYS A 585 -4.73 -1.08 -53.99
N ALA A 586 -4.57 -1.92 -52.98
CA ALA A 586 -3.21 -2.19 -52.49
C ALA A 586 -2.51 -3.12 -53.46
N THR A 587 -1.51 -2.59 -54.16
CA THR A 587 -0.55 -3.35 -54.99
C THR A 587 0.22 -4.35 -54.11
N SER A 588 0.34 -5.56 -54.59
CA SER A 588 0.91 -6.78 -54.04
C SER A 588 2.44 -6.72 -53.79
N SER A 589 2.97 -5.72 -53.12
CA SER A 589 4.43 -5.64 -52.84
C SER A 589 4.79 -5.27 -51.39
N GLU A 590 3.85 -5.36 -50.46
CA GLU A 590 4.20 -5.26 -49.04
C GLU A 590 4.53 -6.65 -48.45
N SER A 591 5.79 -6.81 -48.03
CA SER A 591 6.25 -7.95 -47.24
C SER A 591 5.28 -8.27 -46.13
N PRO A 592 5.05 -9.56 -45.78
CA PRO A 592 4.17 -9.92 -44.68
C PRO A 592 4.62 -9.14 -43.45
N LEU A 593 3.70 -8.39 -42.79
CA LEU A 593 4.00 -7.68 -41.55
C LEU A 593 4.53 -8.71 -40.54
N THR A 594 5.80 -8.60 -40.21
CA THR A 594 6.46 -9.43 -39.20
C THR A 594 6.08 -9.04 -37.79
N SER A 595 5.19 -8.02 -37.62
CA SER A 595 4.72 -7.51 -36.36
C SER A 595 3.49 -8.28 -35.89
N HIS A 596 3.62 -9.06 -34.82
CA HIS A 596 2.48 -9.67 -34.12
C HIS A 596 1.54 -8.63 -33.54
N THR A 597 2.09 -7.53 -32.97
CA THR A 597 1.30 -6.43 -32.45
C THR A 597 0.34 -5.86 -33.49
N LEU A 598 0.85 -5.51 -34.65
CA LEU A 598 0.00 -4.97 -35.72
C LEU A 598 -1.02 -5.99 -36.25
N ASN A 599 -0.66 -7.25 -36.30
CA ASN A 599 -1.60 -8.29 -36.72
C ASN A 599 -2.80 -8.38 -35.75
N TYR A 600 -2.56 -8.30 -34.43
CA TYR A 600 -3.63 -8.27 -33.43
C TYR A 600 -4.43 -6.96 -33.50
N LEU A 601 -3.79 -5.79 -33.52
CA LEU A 601 -4.47 -4.48 -33.59
C LEU A 601 -5.32 -4.34 -34.87
N LEU A 602 -4.93 -4.98 -35.97
CA LEU A 602 -5.66 -5.00 -37.26
C LEU A 602 -6.67 -6.14 -37.36
N GLY A 603 -6.82 -6.96 -36.31
CA GLY A 603 -7.76 -8.08 -36.25
C GLY A 603 -7.40 -9.29 -37.16
N ARG A 604 -6.15 -9.39 -37.63
CA ARG A 604 -5.67 -10.54 -38.44
C ARG A 604 -5.37 -11.75 -37.54
N GLU A 605 -4.82 -11.49 -36.36
CA GLU A 605 -4.63 -12.47 -35.29
C GLU A 605 -5.57 -12.09 -34.15
N ARG A 606 -6.18 -13.05 -33.51
CA ARG A 606 -7.05 -12.84 -32.33
C ARG A 606 -7.07 -14.08 -31.45
N ILE A 607 -7.39 -13.90 -30.19
CA ILE A 607 -7.70 -14.99 -29.27
C ILE A 607 -9.15 -15.40 -29.53
N GLU A 608 -9.33 -16.65 -29.99
CA GLU A 608 -10.64 -17.17 -30.37
C GLU A 608 -11.47 -17.55 -29.15
N LEU A 609 -12.80 -17.49 -29.30
CA LEU A 609 -13.73 -18.03 -28.32
C LEU A 609 -13.69 -19.56 -28.34
N PRO A 610 -13.80 -20.25 -27.21
CA PRO A 610 -13.94 -21.70 -27.20
C PRO A 610 -15.24 -22.12 -27.87
N THR A 611 -15.17 -23.19 -28.66
CA THR A 611 -16.33 -23.73 -29.40
C THR A 611 -17.45 -24.21 -28.49
N SER A 612 -17.14 -24.57 -27.24
CA SER A 612 -18.09 -24.96 -26.21
C SER A 612 -17.52 -24.72 -24.84
N ARG A 613 -18.35 -24.37 -23.85
CA ARG A 613 -17.94 -24.25 -22.46
C ARG A 613 -17.96 -25.62 -21.79
N ARG A 614 -16.98 -25.87 -20.89
CA ARG A 614 -16.96 -27.08 -20.06
C ARG A 614 -18.11 -27.05 -19.07
N LYS A 615 -18.83 -28.18 -18.98
CA LYS A 615 -19.89 -28.35 -17.98
C LYS A 615 -19.28 -28.87 -16.68
N TRP A 616 -19.79 -28.38 -15.57
CA TRP A 616 -19.35 -28.81 -14.25
C TRP A 616 -20.54 -29.35 -13.45
N ASN A 617 -20.26 -30.26 -12.51
CA ASN A 617 -21.21 -30.88 -11.61
C ASN A 617 -20.72 -30.89 -10.16
N ARG A 618 -19.52 -30.39 -9.92
CA ARG A 618 -18.87 -30.29 -8.60
C ARG A 618 -18.47 -28.86 -8.35
N LYS A 619 -18.60 -28.42 -7.09
CA LYS A 619 -18.23 -27.05 -6.68
C LYS A 619 -17.77 -27.01 -5.25
N ILE A 620 -17.01 -25.96 -4.89
CA ILE A 620 -16.74 -25.56 -3.52
C ILE A 620 -17.40 -24.20 -3.33
N THR A 621 -18.10 -24.04 -2.20
CA THR A 621 -18.81 -22.82 -1.87
C THR A 621 -18.19 -22.15 -0.65
N ILE A 622 -17.83 -20.89 -0.74
CA ILE A 622 -17.58 -20.02 0.41
C ILE A 622 -18.88 -19.35 0.79
N LYS A 623 -19.28 -19.50 2.06
CA LYS A 623 -20.47 -18.88 2.62
C LYS A 623 -20.09 -17.69 3.49
N GLY A 624 -20.78 -16.56 3.29
CA GLY A 624 -20.68 -15.39 4.15
C GLY A 624 -19.30 -14.76 4.23
N ALA A 625 -18.57 -14.64 3.13
CA ALA A 625 -17.25 -13.99 3.08
C ALA A 625 -17.34 -12.51 3.50
N ARG A 626 -16.58 -12.09 4.55
CA ARG A 626 -16.70 -10.75 5.17
C ARG A 626 -15.37 -10.03 5.40
N GLU A 627 -14.26 -10.63 5.03
CA GLU A 627 -12.95 -10.00 5.22
C GLU A 627 -12.84 -8.68 4.44
N ASN A 628 -12.23 -7.66 5.04
CA ASN A 628 -12.03 -6.33 4.48
C ASN A 628 -13.36 -5.68 4.01
N ASN A 629 -13.51 -5.46 2.69
CA ASN A 629 -14.69 -4.82 2.10
C ASN A 629 -15.79 -5.81 1.68
N LEU A 630 -15.61 -7.11 1.82
CA LEU A 630 -16.61 -8.11 1.43
C LEU A 630 -17.83 -8.05 2.33
N LYS A 631 -19.02 -8.07 1.74
CA LYS A 631 -20.31 -7.83 2.41
C LYS A 631 -21.08 -9.10 2.75
N GLY A 632 -20.38 -10.16 3.21
CA GLY A 632 -21.02 -11.42 3.58
C GLY A 632 -21.52 -12.20 2.38
N ILE A 633 -20.77 -12.22 1.29
CA ILE A 633 -21.16 -12.86 0.03
C ILE A 633 -20.97 -14.38 0.05
N ASP A 634 -21.88 -15.05 -0.66
CA ASP A 634 -21.80 -16.48 -0.96
C ASP A 634 -21.26 -16.66 -2.38
N VAL A 635 -20.20 -17.46 -2.55
CA VAL A 635 -19.57 -17.63 -3.85
C VAL A 635 -19.27 -19.10 -4.13
N ASP A 636 -19.74 -19.57 -5.29
CA ASP A 636 -19.50 -20.90 -5.83
C ASP A 636 -18.26 -20.93 -6.72
N PHE A 637 -17.35 -21.85 -6.46
CA PHE A 637 -16.18 -22.12 -7.29
C PHE A 637 -16.32 -23.51 -7.94
N PRO A 638 -16.71 -23.55 -9.23
CA PRO A 638 -16.83 -24.81 -9.96
C PRO A 638 -15.47 -25.53 -10.10
N LEU A 639 -15.51 -26.86 -10.08
CA LEU A 639 -14.33 -27.71 -10.23
C LEU A 639 -14.18 -28.29 -11.64
N ASN A 640 -12.94 -28.60 -12.06
CA ASN A 640 -12.56 -29.14 -13.37
C ASN A 640 -12.90 -28.22 -14.54
N VAL A 641 -13.00 -26.92 -14.28
CA VAL A 641 -13.28 -25.88 -15.30
C VAL A 641 -12.34 -24.70 -15.09
N PHE A 642 -12.34 -23.80 -16.07
CA PHE A 642 -11.62 -22.53 -16.04
C PHE A 642 -12.53 -21.43 -15.46
N THR A 643 -12.32 -21.09 -14.20
CA THR A 643 -13.04 -20.02 -13.52
C THR A 643 -12.20 -18.73 -13.47
N VAL A 644 -12.77 -17.62 -13.89
CA VAL A 644 -12.13 -16.29 -13.78
C VAL A 644 -12.86 -15.45 -12.76
N VAL A 645 -12.12 -14.87 -11.81
CA VAL A 645 -12.61 -13.89 -10.84
C VAL A 645 -12.19 -12.51 -11.30
N THR A 646 -13.15 -11.68 -11.67
CA THR A 646 -12.96 -10.37 -12.26
C THR A 646 -13.70 -9.27 -11.49
N GLY A 647 -13.65 -8.02 -11.98
CA GLY A 647 -14.29 -6.84 -11.40
C GLY A 647 -13.33 -5.67 -11.26
N VAL A 648 -13.86 -4.50 -10.94
CA VAL A 648 -13.07 -3.26 -10.84
C VAL A 648 -11.96 -3.33 -9.79
N SER A 649 -10.97 -2.43 -9.89
CA SER A 649 -9.87 -2.35 -8.93
C SER A 649 -10.42 -2.06 -7.52
N GLY A 650 -9.93 -2.79 -6.50
CA GLY A 650 -10.41 -2.65 -5.12
C GLY A 650 -11.77 -3.28 -4.80
N SER A 651 -12.40 -4.05 -5.72
CA SER A 651 -13.71 -4.70 -5.49
C SER A 651 -13.70 -5.88 -4.51
N GLY A 652 -12.52 -6.36 -4.10
CA GLY A 652 -12.39 -7.45 -3.12
C GLY A 652 -11.93 -8.80 -3.69
N LYS A 653 -11.53 -8.88 -4.97
CA LYS A 653 -11.08 -10.13 -5.64
C LYS A 653 -9.98 -10.85 -4.88
N SER A 654 -8.88 -10.17 -4.61
CA SER A 654 -7.74 -10.75 -3.87
C SER A 654 -8.12 -11.09 -2.43
N THR A 655 -9.04 -10.35 -1.82
CA THR A 655 -9.57 -10.67 -0.48
C THR A 655 -10.34 -12.00 -0.53
N LEU A 656 -11.24 -12.18 -1.50
CA LEU A 656 -12.01 -13.40 -1.66
C LEU A 656 -11.12 -14.61 -1.95
N VAL A 657 -10.23 -14.49 -2.95
CA VAL A 657 -9.49 -15.64 -3.46
C VAL A 657 -8.23 -15.92 -2.64
N ARG A 658 -7.39 -14.89 -2.40
CA ARG A 658 -6.08 -15.04 -1.74
C ARG A 658 -6.18 -15.10 -0.22
N ASN A 659 -7.08 -14.29 0.39
CA ASN A 659 -7.13 -14.18 1.84
C ASN A 659 -8.17 -15.13 2.45
N ILE A 660 -9.21 -15.55 1.71
CA ILE A 660 -10.24 -16.45 2.22
C ILE A 660 -10.16 -17.83 1.57
N PHE A 661 -10.41 -17.92 0.25
CA PHE A 661 -10.60 -19.19 -0.45
C PHE A 661 -9.36 -20.09 -0.41
N TYR A 662 -8.20 -19.56 -0.81
CA TYR A 662 -6.95 -20.32 -0.80
C TYR A 662 -6.56 -20.82 0.60
N PRO A 663 -6.48 -19.96 1.65
CA PRO A 663 -6.12 -20.43 2.98
C PRO A 663 -7.19 -21.36 3.59
N ALA A 664 -8.48 -21.19 3.26
CA ALA A 664 -9.54 -22.06 3.73
C ALA A 664 -9.38 -23.50 3.22
N ILE A 665 -9.10 -23.66 1.91
CA ILE A 665 -8.85 -24.97 1.31
C ILE A 665 -7.52 -25.53 1.83
N GLN A 666 -6.46 -24.73 1.88
CA GLN A 666 -5.17 -25.17 2.39
C GLN A 666 -5.29 -25.71 3.82
N ARG A 667 -6.06 -25.04 4.66
CA ARG A 667 -6.30 -25.47 6.04
C ARG A 667 -7.19 -26.70 6.14
N HIS A 668 -8.09 -26.92 5.20
CA HIS A 668 -8.85 -28.17 5.10
C HIS A 668 -7.94 -29.35 4.77
N LEU A 669 -6.93 -29.15 3.91
CA LEU A 669 -5.95 -30.16 3.51
C LEU A 669 -4.82 -30.34 4.55
N ASP A 670 -4.41 -29.25 5.23
CA ASP A 670 -3.36 -29.24 6.24
C ASP A 670 -3.75 -28.26 7.37
N GLU A 671 -4.06 -28.78 8.55
CA GLU A 671 -4.48 -28.01 9.73
C GLU A 671 -3.43 -26.97 10.19
N THR A 672 -2.16 -27.13 9.79
CA THR A 672 -1.06 -26.21 10.17
C THR A 672 -0.93 -25.01 9.25
N ALA A 673 -1.69 -24.96 8.17
CA ALA A 673 -1.66 -23.87 7.19
C ALA A 673 -2.11 -22.52 7.76
N GLU A 674 -1.79 -21.45 7.04
CA GLU A 674 -2.19 -20.08 7.37
C GLU A 674 -3.71 -19.99 7.56
N ARG A 675 -4.09 -19.02 8.37
CA ARG A 675 -5.48 -18.82 8.69
C ARG A 675 -6.21 -18.06 7.59
N PRO A 676 -7.41 -18.51 7.17
CA PRO A 676 -8.25 -17.73 6.26
C PRO A 676 -8.83 -16.47 6.90
N GLY A 677 -9.16 -15.47 6.09
CA GLY A 677 -9.95 -14.32 6.46
C GLY A 677 -11.37 -14.70 6.90
N GLU A 678 -12.21 -13.72 7.23
CA GLU A 678 -13.53 -13.95 7.81
C GLU A 678 -14.54 -14.53 6.80
N PHE A 679 -15.10 -15.68 7.10
CA PHE A 679 -16.20 -16.32 6.39
C PHE A 679 -16.99 -17.26 7.32
N VAL A 680 -18.20 -17.62 6.94
CA VAL A 680 -19.10 -18.45 7.79
C VAL A 680 -18.77 -19.93 7.63
N ALA A 681 -18.75 -20.45 6.40
CA ALA A 681 -18.54 -21.87 6.14
C ALA A 681 -17.88 -22.12 4.77
N LEU A 682 -17.14 -23.24 4.70
CA LEU A 682 -16.61 -23.84 3.48
C LEU A 682 -17.38 -25.14 3.22
N GLU A 683 -18.12 -25.21 2.11
CA GLU A 683 -19.03 -26.32 1.78
C GLU A 683 -18.71 -26.87 0.38
N GLY A 684 -19.26 -28.05 0.07
CA GLY A 684 -19.20 -28.65 -1.27
C GLY A 684 -18.26 -29.82 -1.38
N ASP A 685 -17.74 -30.06 -2.59
CA ASP A 685 -16.96 -31.24 -2.99
C ASP A 685 -15.48 -31.14 -2.62
N LEU A 686 -15.17 -30.88 -1.34
CA LEU A 686 -13.81 -30.68 -0.85
C LEU A 686 -12.91 -31.90 -1.07
N ASP A 687 -13.45 -33.12 -0.95
CA ASP A 687 -12.73 -34.36 -1.15
C ASP A 687 -12.25 -34.58 -2.61
N ALA A 688 -12.79 -33.81 -3.55
CA ALA A 688 -12.36 -33.87 -4.95
C ALA A 688 -10.99 -33.23 -5.18
N ILE A 689 -10.49 -32.44 -4.23
CA ILE A 689 -9.19 -31.78 -4.29
C ILE A 689 -8.22 -32.47 -3.34
N ARG A 690 -6.99 -32.70 -3.80
CA ARG A 690 -5.90 -33.29 -3.03
C ARG A 690 -4.74 -32.33 -2.76
N ALA A 691 -4.65 -31.27 -3.53
CA ALA A 691 -3.65 -30.21 -3.38
C ALA A 691 -4.23 -28.86 -3.84
N VAL A 692 -3.75 -27.78 -3.27
CA VAL A 692 -4.03 -26.41 -3.72
C VAL A 692 -2.72 -25.64 -3.84
N ASP A 693 -2.51 -25.00 -4.98
CA ASP A 693 -1.33 -24.20 -5.25
C ASP A 693 -1.69 -22.78 -5.67
N PHE A 694 -1.05 -21.80 -5.04
CA PHE A 694 -1.20 -20.39 -5.37
C PHE A 694 0.01 -19.92 -6.20
N VAL A 695 -0.24 -19.57 -7.46
CA VAL A 695 0.79 -19.15 -8.41
C VAL A 695 0.75 -17.63 -8.55
N ASP A 696 1.61 -16.96 -7.81
CA ASP A 696 1.77 -15.52 -7.80
C ASP A 696 3.00 -15.06 -8.60
N GLN A 697 3.17 -13.75 -8.73
CA GLN A 697 4.28 -13.09 -9.43
C GLN A 697 5.59 -13.05 -8.62
N ASN A 698 5.60 -13.56 -7.38
CA ASN A 698 6.80 -13.58 -6.56
C ASN A 698 7.90 -14.42 -7.22
N PRO A 699 9.18 -14.04 -7.08
CA PRO A 699 10.30 -14.82 -7.59
C PRO A 699 10.26 -16.27 -7.12
N ILE A 700 10.68 -17.21 -7.98
CA ILE A 700 10.76 -18.66 -7.67
C ILE A 700 11.73 -19.02 -6.55
N GLY A 701 12.43 -18.05 -5.99
CA GLY A 701 13.29 -18.17 -4.81
C GLY A 701 13.89 -16.82 -4.41
N ARG A 702 14.20 -16.69 -3.12
CA ARG A 702 14.74 -15.44 -2.53
C ARG A 702 16.25 -15.23 -2.77
N SER A 703 16.95 -16.24 -3.26
CA SER A 703 18.39 -16.20 -3.49
C SER A 703 18.70 -15.81 -4.93
N SER A 704 19.73 -14.99 -5.16
CA SER A 704 20.29 -14.70 -6.49
C SER A 704 20.72 -15.96 -7.26
N ARG A 705 20.84 -17.09 -6.57
CA ARG A 705 21.16 -18.41 -7.12
C ARG A 705 19.96 -19.23 -7.58
N SER A 706 18.74 -18.75 -7.27
CA SER A 706 17.51 -19.38 -7.79
C SER A 706 17.38 -19.12 -9.29
N ASN A 707 17.10 -20.15 -10.08
CA ASN A 707 17.01 -20.05 -11.54
C ASN A 707 16.02 -21.06 -12.12
N PRO A 708 15.55 -20.86 -13.37
CA PRO A 708 14.56 -21.71 -14.01
C PRO A 708 14.96 -23.18 -14.10
N VAL A 709 16.21 -23.48 -14.48
CA VAL A 709 16.66 -24.87 -14.71
C VAL A 709 16.66 -25.70 -13.42
N THR A 710 16.96 -25.06 -12.28
CA THR A 710 16.89 -25.73 -10.97
C THR A 710 15.43 -25.96 -10.57
N TYR A 711 14.56 -24.97 -10.80
CA TYR A 711 13.16 -25.04 -10.41
C TYR A 711 12.41 -26.16 -11.12
N VAL A 712 12.59 -26.31 -12.46
CA VAL A 712 11.99 -27.41 -13.25
C VAL A 712 12.73 -28.74 -13.08
N LYS A 713 13.73 -28.82 -12.17
CA LYS A 713 14.53 -30.01 -11.87
C LYS A 713 15.32 -30.61 -13.05
N ALA A 714 15.58 -29.85 -14.08
CA ALA A 714 16.42 -30.24 -15.19
C ALA A 714 17.91 -30.20 -14.80
N TYR A 715 18.29 -29.33 -13.88
CA TYR A 715 19.67 -29.18 -13.42
C TYR A 715 20.25 -30.44 -12.76
N ASP A 716 19.42 -31.20 -12.06
CA ASP A 716 19.86 -32.45 -11.44
C ASP A 716 20.36 -33.46 -12.46
N GLU A 717 19.69 -33.58 -13.61
CA GLU A 717 20.11 -34.44 -14.70
C GLU A 717 21.34 -33.89 -15.42
N ILE A 718 21.45 -32.57 -15.59
CA ILE A 718 22.63 -31.90 -16.15
C ILE A 718 23.87 -32.15 -15.26
N ARG A 719 23.74 -32.02 -13.94
CA ARG A 719 24.84 -32.27 -13.01
C ARG A 719 25.33 -33.74 -13.05
N LYS A 720 24.41 -34.68 -13.14
CA LYS A 720 24.73 -36.10 -13.33
C LYS A 720 25.49 -36.32 -14.62
N LEU A 721 25.02 -35.75 -15.74
CA LEU A 721 25.67 -35.84 -17.04
C LEU A 721 27.09 -35.27 -16.98
N MET A 722 27.32 -34.14 -16.31
CA MET A 722 28.69 -33.58 -16.20
C MET A 722 29.60 -34.45 -15.35
N ALA A 723 29.10 -35.05 -14.27
CA ALA A 723 29.88 -35.97 -13.42
C ALA A 723 30.21 -37.28 -14.09
N GLU A 724 29.47 -37.70 -15.15
CA GLU A 724 29.74 -38.88 -15.93
C GLU A 724 30.87 -38.67 -16.99
N GLN A 725 31.36 -37.45 -17.18
CA GLN A 725 32.41 -37.15 -18.14
C GLN A 725 33.77 -37.75 -17.71
N PRO A 726 34.62 -38.22 -18.64
CA PRO A 726 35.88 -38.87 -18.31
C PRO A 726 36.78 -38.05 -17.41
N LEU A 727 36.92 -36.75 -17.66
CA LEU A 727 37.74 -35.84 -16.81
C LEU A 727 37.16 -35.69 -15.40
N ALA A 728 35.84 -35.59 -15.28
CA ALA A 728 35.17 -35.51 -13.96
C ALA A 728 35.39 -36.78 -13.14
N GLN A 729 35.36 -37.96 -13.80
CA GLN A 729 35.63 -39.25 -13.14
C GLN A 729 37.10 -39.36 -12.70
N GLN A 730 38.02 -38.89 -13.53
CA GLN A 730 39.48 -38.86 -13.16
C GLN A 730 39.74 -37.95 -11.96
N MET A 731 39.01 -36.85 -11.86
CA MET A 731 39.13 -35.88 -10.74
C MET A 731 38.18 -36.23 -9.56
N GLU A 732 37.55 -37.39 -9.57
CA GLU A 732 36.58 -37.83 -8.54
C GLU A 732 35.45 -36.81 -8.27
N MET A 733 35.08 -36.00 -9.26
CA MET A 733 34.04 -34.99 -9.13
C MET A 733 32.64 -35.62 -9.12
N LYS A 734 31.98 -35.52 -7.99
CA LYS A 734 30.58 -35.95 -7.83
C LYS A 734 29.61 -34.90 -8.39
N PRO A 735 28.31 -35.21 -8.66
CA PRO A 735 27.34 -34.24 -9.15
C PRO A 735 27.22 -32.97 -8.30
N ALA A 736 27.60 -33.00 -7.01
CA ALA A 736 27.63 -31.85 -6.14
C ALA A 736 28.66 -30.79 -6.53
N PHE A 737 29.77 -31.17 -7.17
CA PHE A 737 30.79 -30.23 -7.66
C PHE A 737 30.28 -29.32 -8.77
N PHE A 738 29.32 -29.76 -9.55
CA PHE A 738 28.64 -28.98 -10.59
C PHE A 738 27.44 -28.20 -10.08
N SER A 739 27.34 -27.99 -8.74
CA SER A 739 26.29 -27.20 -8.10
C SER A 739 26.84 -25.86 -7.61
N PHE A 740 26.25 -24.77 -8.06
CA PHE A 740 26.55 -23.44 -7.50
C PHE A 740 25.95 -23.23 -6.10
N ASN A 741 25.17 -24.17 -5.57
CA ASN A 741 24.55 -24.12 -4.22
C ASN A 741 25.33 -24.95 -3.17
N ALA A 742 26.19 -25.90 -3.62
CA ALA A 742 26.96 -26.78 -2.75
C ALA A 742 28.44 -26.40 -2.74
N ASP A 743 29.09 -26.62 -1.62
CA ASP A 743 30.55 -26.45 -1.52
C ASP A 743 31.28 -27.51 -2.32
N GLY A 744 32.50 -27.19 -2.77
CA GLY A 744 33.37 -28.03 -3.56
C GLY A 744 33.75 -27.39 -4.89
N GLY A 745 32.78 -27.23 -5.80
CA GLY A 745 33.06 -26.73 -7.15
C GLY A 745 32.67 -25.25 -7.38
N ARG A 746 31.89 -24.64 -6.51
CA ARG A 746 31.49 -23.24 -6.65
C ARG A 746 32.63 -22.27 -6.31
N CYS A 747 32.64 -21.11 -6.91
CA CYS A 747 33.52 -20.01 -6.50
C CYS A 747 33.31 -19.67 -5.02
N GLU A 748 34.39 -19.58 -4.26
CA GLU A 748 34.34 -19.35 -2.82
C GLU A 748 33.99 -17.90 -2.45
N GLU A 749 34.43 -16.94 -3.26
CA GLU A 749 34.17 -15.52 -3.03
C GLU A 749 32.70 -15.16 -3.23
N CYS A 750 32.13 -15.38 -4.43
CA CYS A 750 30.73 -15.11 -4.70
C CYS A 750 29.77 -16.23 -4.24
N LYS A 751 30.31 -17.32 -3.68
CA LYS A 751 29.56 -18.50 -3.24
C LYS A 751 28.61 -19.05 -4.31
N GLY A 752 29.01 -18.96 -5.57
CA GLY A 752 28.23 -19.42 -6.72
C GLY A 752 27.20 -18.45 -7.26
N ALA A 753 27.14 -17.20 -6.77
CA ALA A 753 26.23 -16.18 -7.29
C ALA A 753 26.69 -15.62 -8.65
N GLY A 754 28.00 -15.55 -8.90
CA GLY A 754 28.61 -14.90 -10.05
C GLY A 754 28.81 -13.41 -9.86
N THR A 755 28.08 -12.81 -8.92
CA THR A 755 28.15 -11.39 -8.54
C THR A 755 28.41 -11.25 -7.05
N VAL A 756 28.98 -10.12 -6.64
CA VAL A 756 29.14 -9.71 -5.25
C VAL A 756 28.23 -8.50 -5.01
N LYS A 757 27.39 -8.61 -3.99
CA LYS A 757 26.47 -7.55 -3.61
C LYS A 757 27.15 -6.57 -2.66
N VAL A 758 27.18 -5.30 -3.02
CA VAL A 758 27.64 -4.20 -2.18
C VAL A 758 26.40 -3.47 -1.65
N GLU A 759 26.15 -3.60 -0.35
CA GLU A 759 25.03 -2.93 0.30
C GLU A 759 25.37 -1.44 0.50
N MET A 760 24.48 -0.57 0.01
CA MET A 760 24.61 0.87 0.10
C MET A 760 23.61 1.41 1.12
N GLN A 761 24.07 2.20 2.11
CA GLN A 761 23.21 2.69 3.20
C GLN A 761 22.08 3.64 2.74
N PHE A 762 22.26 4.35 1.62
CA PHE A 762 21.33 5.39 1.15
C PHE A 762 20.90 5.23 -0.32
N MET A 763 21.32 4.16 -0.99
CA MET A 763 21.02 3.89 -2.40
C MET A 763 20.65 2.41 -2.60
N ALA A 764 20.13 2.07 -3.78
CA ALA A 764 19.93 0.67 -4.14
C ALA A 764 21.27 -0.09 -4.10
N ASP A 765 21.23 -1.33 -3.61
CA ASP A 765 22.40 -2.21 -3.55
C ASP A 765 23.01 -2.39 -4.95
N LEU A 766 24.32 -2.36 -5.03
CA LEU A 766 25.07 -2.54 -6.27
C LEU A 766 25.53 -4.00 -6.41
N GLU A 767 25.19 -4.64 -7.51
CA GLU A 767 25.71 -5.97 -7.85
C GLU A 767 26.90 -5.82 -8.82
N LEU A 768 28.08 -6.22 -8.37
CA LEU A 768 29.30 -6.21 -9.17
C LEU A 768 29.65 -7.64 -9.60
N GLU A 769 30.20 -7.78 -10.79
CA GLU A 769 30.74 -9.05 -11.25
C GLU A 769 31.86 -9.52 -10.30
N CYS A 770 31.87 -10.80 -9.95
CA CYS A 770 32.89 -11.37 -9.06
C CYS A 770 34.25 -11.38 -9.76
N GLU A 771 35.23 -10.71 -9.19
CA GLU A 771 36.61 -10.59 -9.75
C GLU A 771 37.30 -11.93 -9.86
N THR A 772 37.04 -12.88 -8.94
CA THR A 772 37.71 -14.19 -8.91
C THR A 772 37.20 -15.14 -10.01
N CYS A 773 35.91 -15.21 -10.25
CA CYS A 773 35.36 -16.13 -11.22
C CYS A 773 34.85 -15.45 -12.50
N HIS A 774 34.95 -14.12 -12.62
CA HIS A 774 34.48 -13.36 -13.77
C HIS A 774 33.07 -13.76 -14.21
N GLY A 775 32.12 -13.79 -13.26
CA GLY A 775 30.74 -14.18 -13.49
C GLY A 775 30.48 -15.69 -13.68
N HIS A 776 31.52 -16.52 -13.83
CA HIS A 776 31.38 -17.94 -14.19
C HIS A 776 30.81 -18.83 -13.08
N ARG A 777 30.72 -18.36 -11.83
CA ARG A 777 30.11 -19.05 -10.66
C ARG A 777 30.87 -20.24 -10.12
N PHE A 778 31.78 -20.87 -10.89
CA PHE A 778 32.51 -22.09 -10.56
C PHE A 778 34.02 -21.87 -10.51
N LYS A 779 34.72 -22.78 -9.88
CA LYS A 779 36.21 -22.88 -9.93
C LYS A 779 36.63 -23.30 -11.35
N ASN A 780 37.84 -22.89 -11.74
CA ASN A 780 38.37 -23.18 -13.07
C ASN A 780 38.45 -24.69 -13.37
N GLU A 781 38.80 -25.50 -12.38
CA GLU A 781 38.88 -26.95 -12.49
C GLU A 781 37.53 -27.57 -12.92
N VAL A 782 36.42 -27.05 -12.43
CA VAL A 782 35.05 -27.49 -12.81
C VAL A 782 34.72 -27.09 -14.24
N LEU A 783 35.22 -25.93 -14.70
CA LEU A 783 35.00 -25.41 -16.04
C LEU A 783 35.82 -26.16 -17.13
N GLU A 784 36.85 -26.91 -16.74
CA GLU A 784 37.63 -27.74 -17.63
C GLU A 784 36.82 -28.99 -18.10
N VAL A 785 35.85 -29.44 -17.26
CA VAL A 785 34.98 -30.55 -17.61
C VAL A 785 33.97 -30.12 -18.67
N LYS A 786 33.97 -30.82 -19.82
CA LYS A 786 33.09 -30.50 -20.95
C LYS A 786 32.28 -31.69 -21.39
N PHE A 787 31.01 -31.46 -21.71
CA PHE A 787 30.16 -32.36 -22.46
C PHE A 787 29.99 -31.79 -23.87
N GLU A 788 30.45 -32.51 -24.88
CA GLU A 788 30.38 -32.10 -26.31
C GLU A 788 30.89 -30.65 -26.54
N GLY A 789 32.03 -30.31 -25.90
CA GLY A 789 32.68 -29.02 -26.02
C GLY A 789 32.11 -27.89 -25.18
N LYS A 790 31.07 -28.15 -24.39
CA LYS A 790 30.40 -27.19 -23.52
C LYS A 790 30.64 -27.52 -22.03
N ASN A 791 31.16 -26.58 -21.27
CA ASN A 791 31.25 -26.69 -19.80
C ASN A 791 29.93 -26.35 -19.12
N ILE A 792 29.88 -26.51 -17.81
CA ILE A 792 28.66 -26.24 -17.01
C ILE A 792 28.19 -24.80 -17.12
N TYR A 793 29.08 -23.81 -17.19
CA TYR A 793 28.75 -22.42 -17.37
C TYR A 793 28.17 -22.15 -18.78
N ASP A 794 28.81 -22.68 -19.83
CA ASP A 794 28.29 -22.57 -21.20
C ASP A 794 26.88 -23.11 -21.32
N ILE A 795 26.58 -24.23 -20.63
CA ILE A 795 25.24 -24.82 -20.59
C ILE A 795 24.26 -23.90 -19.87
N LEU A 796 24.65 -23.31 -18.75
CA LEU A 796 23.79 -22.38 -18.01
C LEU A 796 23.51 -21.07 -18.76
N GLU A 797 24.42 -20.66 -19.65
CA GLU A 797 24.27 -19.50 -20.52
C GLU A 797 23.44 -19.77 -21.79
N MET A 798 23.15 -21.05 -22.11
CA MET A 798 22.21 -21.37 -23.16
C MET A 798 20.79 -20.91 -22.85
N THR A 799 20.08 -20.44 -23.86
CA THR A 799 18.64 -20.28 -23.77
C THR A 799 17.94 -21.64 -23.68
N VAL A 800 16.72 -21.69 -23.18
CA VAL A 800 15.90 -22.91 -23.10
C VAL A 800 15.81 -23.58 -24.50
N ASN A 801 15.56 -22.79 -25.57
CA ASN A 801 15.48 -23.32 -26.94
C ASN A 801 16.82 -23.94 -27.39
N GLN A 802 17.95 -23.25 -27.14
CA GLN A 802 19.29 -23.77 -27.47
C GLN A 802 19.62 -25.04 -26.69
N ALA A 803 19.27 -25.07 -25.42
CA ALA A 803 19.52 -26.23 -24.57
C ALA A 803 18.68 -27.45 -25.04
N ILE A 804 17.41 -27.25 -25.42
CA ILE A 804 16.56 -28.31 -25.96
C ILE A 804 17.20 -28.85 -27.24
N GLU A 805 17.55 -27.99 -28.18
CA GLU A 805 18.22 -28.40 -29.44
C GLU A 805 19.54 -29.14 -29.19
N PHE A 806 20.39 -28.60 -28.32
CA PHE A 806 21.67 -29.18 -27.94
C PHE A 806 21.49 -30.59 -27.34
N PHE A 807 20.67 -30.74 -26.32
CA PHE A 807 20.49 -32.00 -25.63
C PHE A 807 19.72 -33.04 -26.49
N ASP A 808 18.82 -32.61 -27.37
CA ASP A 808 18.09 -33.50 -28.28
C ASP A 808 19.03 -34.10 -29.33
N ASN A 809 19.95 -33.30 -29.90
CA ASN A 809 20.98 -33.75 -30.83
C ASN A 809 21.88 -34.86 -30.24
N TYR A 810 22.09 -34.88 -28.93
CA TYR A 810 22.88 -35.90 -28.23
C TYR A 810 22.01 -36.93 -27.48
N GLY A 811 20.70 -37.01 -27.77
CA GLY A 811 19.79 -38.02 -27.24
C GLY A 811 19.49 -37.93 -25.73
N LYS A 812 19.69 -36.78 -25.09
CA LYS A 812 19.46 -36.60 -23.66
C LYS A 812 18.00 -36.28 -23.37
N LYS A 813 17.09 -37.16 -23.76
CA LYS A 813 15.63 -36.98 -23.67
C LYS A 813 15.10 -36.59 -22.30
N LYS A 814 15.71 -37.08 -21.21
CA LYS A 814 15.29 -36.73 -19.85
C LYS A 814 15.44 -35.21 -19.58
N ILE A 815 16.54 -34.61 -20.03
CA ILE A 815 16.77 -33.16 -19.86
C ILE A 815 15.79 -32.40 -20.75
N VAL A 816 15.64 -32.83 -22.02
CA VAL A 816 14.72 -32.20 -22.98
C VAL A 816 13.28 -32.19 -22.44
N ASN A 817 12.80 -33.33 -21.91
CA ASN A 817 11.44 -33.44 -21.38
C ASN A 817 11.21 -32.49 -20.15
N ARG A 818 12.25 -32.23 -19.35
CA ARG A 818 12.16 -31.26 -18.23
C ARG A 818 12.19 -29.82 -18.70
N LEU A 819 12.84 -29.51 -19.83
CA LEU A 819 12.96 -28.15 -20.38
C LEU A 819 11.80 -27.78 -21.30
N ARG A 820 11.19 -28.73 -21.99
CA ARG A 820 10.11 -28.49 -22.96
C ARG A 820 8.93 -27.71 -22.39
N PRO A 821 8.44 -27.93 -21.16
CA PRO A 821 7.38 -27.12 -20.57
C PRO A 821 7.71 -25.63 -20.47
N LEU A 822 8.99 -25.25 -20.28
CA LEU A 822 9.42 -23.85 -20.34
C LEU A 822 9.24 -23.24 -21.73
N GLN A 823 9.50 -24.03 -22.78
CA GLN A 823 9.27 -23.61 -24.17
C GLN A 823 7.76 -23.45 -24.44
N ASP A 824 6.95 -24.42 -23.97
CA ASP A 824 5.49 -24.46 -24.20
C ASP A 824 4.80 -23.24 -23.58
N VAL A 825 5.28 -22.74 -22.42
CA VAL A 825 4.76 -21.50 -21.79
C VAL A 825 5.38 -20.22 -22.36
N GLY A 826 6.13 -20.28 -23.47
CA GLY A 826 6.71 -19.11 -24.14
C GLY A 826 8.01 -18.59 -23.53
N LEU A 827 8.71 -19.36 -22.66
CA LEU A 827 9.98 -18.98 -22.04
C LEU A 827 11.21 -19.56 -22.74
N GLY A 828 11.11 -19.87 -24.02
CA GLY A 828 12.21 -20.43 -24.81
C GLY A 828 13.45 -19.55 -24.92
N TYR A 829 13.31 -18.24 -24.69
CA TYR A 829 14.35 -17.23 -24.81
C TYR A 829 15.17 -16.99 -23.55
N ILE A 830 14.68 -17.37 -22.35
CA ILE A 830 15.42 -17.19 -21.10
C ILE A 830 16.62 -18.11 -21.01
N LYS A 831 17.69 -17.66 -20.35
CA LYS A 831 18.87 -18.50 -20.09
C LYS A 831 18.59 -19.49 -18.96
N LEU A 832 19.12 -20.70 -19.06
CA LEU A 832 18.94 -21.74 -18.04
C LEU A 832 19.40 -21.28 -16.64
N GLY A 833 20.54 -20.58 -16.57
CA GLY A 833 21.14 -20.07 -15.35
C GLY A 833 20.71 -18.66 -14.96
N GLN A 834 19.73 -18.04 -15.63
CA GLN A 834 19.25 -16.70 -15.32
C GLN A 834 18.71 -16.62 -13.90
N SER A 835 19.15 -15.62 -13.12
CA SER A 835 18.66 -15.43 -11.76
C SER A 835 17.16 -15.10 -11.74
N SER A 836 16.42 -15.69 -10.80
CA SER A 836 14.99 -15.39 -10.64
C SER A 836 14.72 -13.93 -10.27
N SER A 837 15.70 -13.23 -9.70
CA SER A 837 15.59 -11.79 -9.38
C SER A 837 15.60 -10.89 -10.62
N THR A 838 16.10 -11.39 -11.75
CA THR A 838 16.16 -10.67 -13.04
C THR A 838 14.99 -11.00 -13.95
N LEU A 839 14.16 -11.98 -13.58
CA LEU A 839 12.94 -12.32 -14.29
C LEU A 839 11.81 -11.35 -13.90
N SER A 840 10.98 -10.98 -14.87
CA SER A 840 9.74 -10.25 -14.60
C SER A 840 8.76 -11.09 -13.76
N GLY A 841 7.76 -10.45 -13.14
CA GLY A 841 6.74 -11.15 -12.38
C GLY A 841 6.02 -12.22 -13.21
N GLY A 842 5.63 -11.90 -14.44
CA GLY A 842 4.99 -12.82 -15.37
C GLY A 842 5.90 -13.96 -15.82
N GLU A 843 7.21 -13.72 -16.01
CA GLU A 843 8.18 -14.78 -16.32
C GLU A 843 8.32 -15.76 -15.15
N ASN A 844 8.44 -15.25 -13.90
CA ASN A 844 8.49 -16.10 -12.72
C ASN A 844 7.25 -16.99 -12.61
N GLN A 845 6.07 -16.43 -12.86
CA GLN A 845 4.80 -17.15 -12.81
C GLN A 845 4.73 -18.25 -13.88
N ARG A 846 5.18 -17.97 -15.10
CA ARG A 846 5.26 -18.97 -16.18
C ARG A 846 6.28 -20.07 -15.89
N VAL A 847 7.39 -19.79 -15.20
CA VAL A 847 8.32 -20.85 -14.73
C VAL A 847 7.63 -21.79 -13.73
N LYS A 848 6.81 -21.24 -12.79
CA LYS A 848 6.00 -22.06 -11.88
C LYS A 848 5.00 -22.93 -12.65
N LEU A 849 4.30 -22.35 -13.62
CA LEU A 849 3.38 -23.08 -14.50
C LEU A 849 4.08 -24.21 -15.27
N ALA A 850 5.26 -23.94 -15.84
CA ALA A 850 6.05 -24.95 -16.55
C ALA A 850 6.44 -26.14 -15.65
N TYR A 851 6.74 -25.88 -14.39
CA TYR A 851 7.02 -26.95 -13.41
C TYR A 851 5.83 -27.90 -13.26
N TYR A 852 4.61 -27.38 -13.12
CA TYR A 852 3.42 -28.23 -12.98
C TYR A 852 3.09 -28.99 -14.26
N LEU A 853 3.26 -28.36 -15.43
CA LEU A 853 3.11 -29.03 -16.71
C LEU A 853 4.13 -30.17 -16.93
N GLY A 854 5.32 -30.05 -16.32
CA GLY A 854 6.37 -31.06 -16.40
C GLY A 854 6.21 -32.27 -15.45
N GLN A 855 5.19 -32.28 -14.58
CA GLN A 855 4.96 -33.42 -13.65
C GLN A 855 4.29 -34.60 -14.36
N GLU A 856 4.84 -35.81 -14.18
CA GLU A 856 4.33 -37.05 -14.80
C GLU A 856 3.05 -37.58 -14.16
N ARG A 857 2.84 -37.35 -12.85
CA ARG A 857 1.65 -37.81 -12.12
C ARG A 857 0.83 -36.60 -11.70
N ALA A 858 -0.37 -36.49 -12.25
CA ALA A 858 -1.32 -35.47 -11.90
C ALA A 858 -2.13 -35.90 -10.67
N VAL A 859 -1.90 -35.25 -9.53
CA VAL A 859 -2.82 -35.30 -8.39
C VAL A 859 -3.88 -34.23 -8.64
N PRO A 860 -5.19 -34.50 -8.46
CA PRO A 860 -6.23 -33.47 -8.62
C PRO A 860 -5.89 -32.23 -7.79
N THR A 861 -5.49 -31.16 -8.44
CA THR A 861 -5.01 -29.94 -7.81
C THR A 861 -5.89 -28.76 -8.23
N LEU A 862 -6.19 -27.90 -7.27
CA LEU A 862 -6.78 -26.59 -7.56
C LEU A 862 -5.64 -25.57 -7.72
N PHE A 863 -5.46 -25.07 -8.92
CA PHE A 863 -4.52 -23.99 -9.18
C PHE A 863 -5.21 -22.63 -9.11
N ILE A 864 -4.61 -21.73 -8.38
CA ILE A 864 -5.05 -20.34 -8.26
C ILE A 864 -3.96 -19.46 -8.84
N PHE A 865 -4.29 -18.68 -9.88
CA PHE A 865 -3.39 -17.72 -10.51
C PHE A 865 -3.81 -16.29 -10.20
N ASP A 866 -2.83 -15.45 -9.87
CA ASP A 866 -3.05 -14.02 -9.58
C ASP A 866 -2.47 -13.19 -10.72
N GLU A 867 -3.35 -12.60 -11.54
CA GLU A 867 -3.05 -11.75 -12.70
C GLU A 867 -1.95 -12.34 -13.64
N PRO A 868 -2.17 -13.53 -14.20
CA PRO A 868 -1.14 -14.22 -14.98
C PRO A 868 -0.82 -13.58 -16.34
N THR A 869 -1.61 -12.64 -16.83
CA THR A 869 -1.35 -11.93 -18.10
C THR A 869 -0.48 -10.69 -17.93
N THR A 870 -0.05 -10.39 -16.71
CA THR A 870 0.82 -9.24 -16.42
C THR A 870 2.07 -9.27 -17.28
N GLY A 871 2.32 -8.18 -18.04
CA GLY A 871 3.48 -8.04 -18.92
C GLY A 871 3.49 -8.96 -20.13
N LEU A 872 2.35 -9.55 -20.50
CA LEU A 872 2.23 -10.44 -21.64
C LEU A 872 1.64 -9.74 -22.86
N HIS A 873 2.29 -9.93 -23.99
CA HIS A 873 1.73 -9.61 -25.29
C HIS A 873 0.59 -10.59 -25.65
N PHE A 874 -0.37 -10.18 -26.49
CA PHE A 874 -1.50 -11.03 -26.95
C PHE A 874 -1.08 -12.43 -27.40
N HIS A 875 0.02 -12.54 -28.14
CA HIS A 875 0.57 -13.81 -28.57
C HIS A 875 0.99 -14.72 -27.41
N ASP A 876 1.58 -14.12 -26.34
CA ASP A 876 1.98 -14.86 -25.13
C ASP A 876 0.75 -15.26 -24.31
N ILE A 877 -0.32 -14.46 -24.30
CA ILE A 877 -1.62 -14.79 -23.67
C ILE A 877 -2.22 -16.02 -24.34
N SER A 878 -2.21 -16.11 -25.65
CA SER A 878 -2.68 -17.30 -26.37
C SER A 878 -1.94 -18.57 -25.93
N ARG A 879 -0.61 -18.53 -25.79
CA ARG A 879 0.20 -19.65 -25.27
C ARG A 879 -0.14 -20.00 -23.83
N LEU A 880 -0.37 -18.99 -22.99
CA LEU A 880 -0.80 -19.19 -21.60
C LEU A 880 -2.15 -19.92 -21.51
N LEU A 881 -3.12 -19.54 -22.34
CA LEU A 881 -4.43 -20.19 -22.43
C LEU A 881 -4.31 -21.66 -22.89
N HIS A 882 -3.43 -21.95 -23.83
CA HIS A 882 -3.13 -23.34 -24.20
C HIS A 882 -2.55 -24.15 -23.03
N ALA A 883 -1.65 -23.55 -22.22
CA ALA A 883 -1.12 -24.19 -21.02
C ALA A 883 -2.20 -24.45 -19.97
N PHE A 884 -3.14 -23.53 -19.79
CA PHE A 884 -4.30 -23.71 -18.90
C PHE A 884 -5.19 -24.86 -19.38
N ASN A 885 -5.49 -24.93 -20.66
CA ASN A 885 -6.25 -26.04 -21.23
C ASN A 885 -5.56 -27.39 -20.99
N ALA A 886 -4.24 -27.45 -21.14
CA ALA A 886 -3.48 -28.69 -20.87
C ALA A 886 -3.54 -29.12 -19.38
N LEU A 887 -3.62 -28.19 -18.44
CA LEU A 887 -3.86 -28.51 -17.01
C LEU A 887 -5.28 -29.04 -16.78
N LEU A 888 -6.29 -28.42 -17.38
CA LEU A 888 -7.69 -28.86 -17.27
C LEU A 888 -7.92 -30.26 -17.85
N GLU A 889 -7.29 -30.57 -18.98
CA GLU A 889 -7.33 -31.90 -19.62
C GLU A 889 -6.72 -32.99 -18.74
N ARG A 890 -5.79 -32.63 -17.83
CA ARG A 890 -5.22 -33.53 -16.82
C ARG A 890 -6.09 -33.69 -15.58
N GLY A 891 -7.28 -33.07 -15.53
CA GLY A 891 -8.23 -33.17 -14.42
C GLY A 891 -7.99 -32.19 -13.27
N HIS A 892 -7.27 -31.12 -13.50
CA HIS A 892 -7.09 -30.01 -12.53
C HIS A 892 -8.25 -29.02 -12.61
N SER A 893 -8.35 -28.15 -11.59
CA SER A 893 -9.29 -27.02 -11.54
C SER A 893 -8.50 -25.73 -11.56
N LEU A 894 -8.99 -24.70 -12.27
CA LEU A 894 -8.32 -23.42 -12.38
C LEU A 894 -9.22 -22.29 -11.86
N VAL A 895 -8.68 -21.48 -10.97
CA VAL A 895 -9.26 -20.20 -10.56
C VAL A 895 -8.25 -19.11 -10.85
N VAL A 896 -8.63 -18.12 -11.66
CA VAL A 896 -7.72 -17.07 -12.12
C VAL A 896 -8.31 -15.72 -11.76
N ILE A 897 -7.57 -14.90 -11.02
CA ILE A 897 -7.90 -13.50 -10.80
C ILE A 897 -7.40 -12.74 -12.02
N GLU A 898 -8.29 -12.11 -12.79
CA GLU A 898 -7.92 -11.46 -14.04
C GLU A 898 -8.82 -10.28 -14.41
N HIS A 899 -8.22 -9.34 -15.16
CA HIS A 899 -8.88 -8.18 -15.72
C HIS A 899 -8.86 -8.19 -17.26
N ASN A 900 -7.94 -8.94 -17.84
CA ASN A 900 -7.80 -9.03 -19.30
C ASN A 900 -9.05 -9.67 -19.91
N LEU A 901 -9.75 -8.91 -20.75
CA LEU A 901 -11.01 -9.34 -21.36
C LEU A 901 -10.85 -10.51 -22.32
N ASP A 902 -9.68 -10.67 -22.95
CA ASP A 902 -9.41 -11.84 -23.79
C ASP A 902 -9.36 -13.14 -22.97
N VAL A 903 -8.88 -13.08 -21.74
CA VAL A 903 -8.94 -14.21 -20.80
C VAL A 903 -10.35 -14.41 -20.27
N VAL A 904 -11.03 -13.33 -19.88
CA VAL A 904 -12.42 -13.40 -19.37
C VAL A 904 -13.34 -14.04 -20.40
N LYS A 905 -13.25 -13.65 -21.68
CA LYS A 905 -14.11 -14.21 -22.74
C LYS A 905 -13.87 -15.71 -22.99
N THR A 906 -12.69 -16.25 -22.63
CA THR A 906 -12.36 -17.67 -22.82
C THR A 906 -12.72 -18.54 -21.60
N ALA A 907 -13.10 -17.97 -20.47
CA ALA A 907 -13.44 -18.67 -19.24
C ALA A 907 -14.71 -19.53 -19.38
N ASP A 908 -14.75 -20.68 -18.68
CA ASP A 908 -15.95 -21.49 -18.57
C ASP A 908 -16.95 -20.89 -17.55
N HIS A 909 -16.42 -20.21 -16.54
CA HIS A 909 -17.19 -19.57 -15.47
C HIS A 909 -16.55 -18.24 -15.06
N VAL A 910 -17.34 -17.22 -14.88
CA VAL A 910 -16.91 -15.87 -14.45
C VAL A 910 -17.60 -15.52 -13.15
N ILE A 911 -16.83 -15.00 -12.20
CA ILE A 911 -17.27 -14.42 -10.93
C ILE A 911 -16.88 -12.95 -10.97
N ASP A 912 -17.87 -12.06 -11.09
CA ASP A 912 -17.67 -10.61 -11.16
C ASP A 912 -17.98 -9.94 -9.82
N LEU A 913 -17.00 -9.24 -9.25
CA LEU A 913 -17.13 -8.53 -7.97
C LEU A 913 -17.16 -7.02 -8.18
N GLY A 914 -18.04 -6.35 -7.43
CA GLY A 914 -18.22 -4.90 -7.54
C GLY A 914 -19.23 -4.38 -6.53
N PRO A 915 -20.07 -3.39 -6.95
CA PRO A 915 -20.03 -2.67 -8.23
C PRO A 915 -18.85 -1.71 -8.37
N GLU A 916 -18.31 -1.21 -7.25
CA GLU A 916 -17.20 -0.25 -7.17
C GLU A 916 -16.04 -0.82 -6.37
N GLY A 917 -14.98 0.00 -6.17
CA GLY A 917 -13.87 -0.32 -5.29
C GLY A 917 -14.10 0.15 -3.84
N GLY A 918 -13.36 -0.42 -2.87
CA GLY A 918 -13.40 -0.04 -1.47
C GLY A 918 -14.73 -0.34 -0.78
N ALA A 919 -15.21 0.55 0.08
CA ALA A 919 -16.44 0.36 0.86
C ALA A 919 -17.70 0.21 -0.01
N ALA A 920 -17.73 0.79 -1.20
CA ALA A 920 -18.83 0.67 -2.16
C ALA A 920 -18.73 -0.61 -3.02
N GLY A 921 -17.70 -1.44 -2.82
CA GLY A 921 -17.51 -2.73 -3.46
C GLY A 921 -17.88 -3.89 -2.54
N GLY A 922 -17.29 -5.05 -2.83
CA GLY A 922 -17.40 -6.24 -1.98
C GLY A 922 -18.69 -7.05 -2.16
N GLU A 923 -19.44 -6.82 -3.22
CA GLU A 923 -20.65 -7.55 -3.57
C GLU A 923 -20.40 -8.49 -4.77
N LEU A 924 -21.14 -9.60 -4.82
CA LEU A 924 -21.17 -10.47 -6.00
C LEU A 924 -22.13 -9.86 -7.03
N VAL A 925 -21.58 -9.28 -8.11
CA VAL A 925 -22.38 -8.66 -9.18
C VAL A 925 -22.96 -9.73 -10.09
N PHE A 926 -22.14 -10.73 -10.44
CA PHE A 926 -22.55 -11.82 -11.34
C PHE A 926 -21.72 -13.09 -11.09
N ALA A 927 -22.32 -14.25 -11.33
CA ALA A 927 -21.66 -15.54 -11.42
C ALA A 927 -22.31 -16.38 -12.52
N GLY A 928 -21.55 -16.83 -13.52
CA GLY A 928 -22.07 -17.60 -14.64
C GLY A 928 -21.10 -17.66 -15.83
N THR A 929 -21.59 -17.98 -17.04
CA THR A 929 -20.77 -17.96 -18.24
C THR A 929 -20.54 -16.55 -18.77
N PRO A 930 -19.48 -16.28 -19.56
CA PRO A 930 -19.26 -14.96 -20.18
C PRO A 930 -20.43 -14.47 -21.01
N GLU A 931 -21.11 -15.36 -21.75
CA GLU A 931 -22.30 -15.06 -22.56
C GLU A 931 -23.43 -14.55 -21.64
N ALA A 932 -23.70 -15.26 -20.55
CA ALA A 932 -24.73 -14.88 -19.60
C ALA A 932 -24.41 -13.57 -18.88
N LEU A 933 -23.13 -13.27 -18.64
CA LEU A 933 -22.70 -11.98 -18.09
C LEU A 933 -23.03 -10.83 -19.03
N VAL A 934 -22.73 -10.97 -20.33
CA VAL A 934 -23.04 -9.96 -21.36
C VAL A 934 -24.57 -9.81 -21.51
N GLU A 935 -25.32 -10.91 -21.53
CA GLU A 935 -26.79 -10.88 -21.62
C GLU A 935 -27.43 -10.22 -20.40
N ALA A 936 -26.90 -10.46 -19.20
CA ALA A 936 -27.38 -9.82 -17.98
C ALA A 936 -27.09 -8.31 -17.95
N GLY A 937 -26.07 -7.83 -18.66
CA GLY A 937 -25.71 -6.41 -18.79
C GLY A 937 -25.38 -5.73 -17.47
N LYS A 938 -24.99 -6.50 -16.42
CA LYS A 938 -24.71 -5.99 -15.09
C LYS A 938 -23.22 -5.77 -14.88
N GLY A 939 -22.88 -4.64 -14.32
CA GLY A 939 -21.50 -4.29 -13.98
C GLY A 939 -20.66 -3.78 -15.16
N TYR A 940 -19.49 -3.28 -14.85
CA TYR A 940 -18.57 -2.73 -15.86
C TYR A 940 -17.97 -3.82 -16.75
N THR A 941 -17.68 -4.99 -16.18
CA THR A 941 -17.12 -6.11 -16.95
C THR A 941 -18.02 -6.52 -18.11
N ALA A 942 -19.35 -6.60 -17.90
CA ALA A 942 -20.30 -6.90 -18.96
C ALA A 942 -20.27 -5.88 -20.09
N HIS A 943 -20.19 -4.58 -19.75
CA HIS A 943 -20.14 -3.49 -20.72
C HIS A 943 -18.93 -3.57 -21.64
N TYR A 944 -17.72 -3.76 -21.08
CA TYR A 944 -16.48 -3.84 -21.86
C TYR A 944 -16.31 -5.18 -22.58
N LEU A 945 -16.91 -6.26 -22.08
CA LEU A 945 -16.84 -7.58 -22.70
C LEU A 945 -17.76 -7.71 -23.92
N ALA A 946 -18.92 -7.05 -23.92
CA ALA A 946 -19.94 -7.16 -24.95
C ALA A 946 -19.44 -6.92 -26.40
N PRO A 947 -18.62 -5.89 -26.69
CA PRO A 947 -18.09 -5.69 -28.04
C PRO A 947 -17.21 -6.84 -28.52
N LEU A 948 -16.40 -7.46 -27.63
CA LEU A 948 -15.50 -8.56 -27.96
C LEU A 948 -16.25 -9.88 -28.22
N MET A 949 -17.38 -10.08 -27.56
CA MET A 949 -18.24 -11.25 -27.78
C MET A 949 -19.07 -11.14 -29.06
N ASN A 950 -19.51 -9.92 -29.43
CA ASN A 950 -20.37 -9.69 -30.60
C ASN A 950 -19.59 -9.67 -31.94
N GLN A 951 -18.30 -9.36 -31.94
CA GLN A 951 -17.47 -9.37 -33.16
C GLN A 951 -17.35 -10.74 -33.84
N ASN A 952 -17.64 -11.83 -33.12
CA ASN A 952 -17.60 -13.19 -33.65
C ASN A 952 -18.97 -13.67 -34.22
N SER A 953 -20.10 -12.99 -33.94
CA SER A 953 -21.41 -13.36 -34.46
C SER A 953 -21.64 -12.91 -35.91
N THR A 954 -20.87 -11.95 -36.43
CA THR A 954 -21.05 -11.40 -37.80
C THR A 954 -20.28 -12.12 -38.89
N GLN A 955 -19.57 -13.23 -38.59
CA GLN A 955 -18.85 -14.04 -39.59
C GLN A 955 -19.50 -15.41 -39.90
N HIS A 956 -20.64 -15.74 -39.31
CA HIS A 956 -21.37 -16.97 -39.57
C HIS A 956 -22.73 -16.75 -40.30
N ASP A 957 -23.05 -15.51 -40.74
CA ASP A 957 -24.18 -15.22 -41.64
C ASP A 957 -23.68 -15.00 -43.10
#